data_90d7ab8be54c2b683988157f7498c9fe
#
_entry.id   90d7ab8be54c2b683988157f7498c9fe
#
_cell.length_a   1.000
_cell.length_b   1.000
_cell.length_c   1.000
_cell.angle_alpha   90.00
_cell.angle_beta   90.00
_cell.angle_gamma   90.00
#
_symmetry.space_group_name_H-M   'P 1'
#
loop_
_entity.id
_entity.type
_entity.pdbx_description
1 polymer ?
#
loop_
_entity_poly.entity_id
_entity_poly.type
_entity_poly.pdbx_seq_one_letter_code
_entity_poly.pdbx_strand_id
1 'polypeptide(L)'
;MAAVIASGAAWAQDDTTDTDDDDVIVVTGTNIQGARINEALPVTIVGEDDIAAIGGIDGEDLIRSLPAQGGVAFRQDNNTTNNNARGDVASINLRSIGSSGTLVLLNGRRVVNHPSTQAELSTPVTTTNMNSLPVAGISRVEVLNDGASAIYGTDAVAGVFNTILDDDFDGFQVQARNLYATNNDLNEQTVTLKAGRNFNEGKTNISVAAEFSTRDGIFADEFKFSASEDRRPFLVGTSFEGDTSFDNRATASPWGQFTLRTTSSTRVRQNGTTLTNSSGRFHIQPTSFSGCRADTADALSVPGICIDDSSQDRDLRFDGAYERSVISDRDRFNAFAFLNHDLDNGVRLYSELGIYYAETQKTNEPRNGIGATEISIPANYYYNPFGPVMFSDGSINPNRLPGLENVPVEGLPVFTDGGRYRFVDVGFRDIEVQNMQWRALGGARGEFGTSGWDWDSAVLYNRAYAEDSVNNSVSRSLFQQALMNETPNVYNIFNGADPDNPSIGDATPNAQSLIDPFLIDVVRKSTSELALADFKVTNGNVFALPGGDVGVALGVEARYEAYDEDRDERVDGTITYTDAVTGEVSQTDVYGTSPTPDSNGSRNVYAAFAEASVPLVSPDMNIPLVNTFDLQLAARYEHYSDFGGSGIKPRVAAAWKPFDFLKLRGAWSKGFRAPNLIVVNESVDRSNAREDSYACEAGVRNGTFPTFGDCTGFSVGRTERRTVAEDIGPEEDTNITYGLVFEPRGINGPLSFLNPLTITVDRWEIERENVVGVFGAENHVSLDYLLRLQGSSNPNVVRAAPNEDDIAFFDAAGLTPAGEIEVILDTYDNNENIDVEGWDYALYYDLDDLPVGDLSFKLNASYLDTYFIALSPGAQMIRDAVDSGLISDDITVSQEGEIIKQDGQPEWRLGSTITWRHPTGVGGGVRVNYISEFIDTGAGLNPDGDPFIVDDWATTNVYLQYQHDGEGFMDGLRVRVGANNVTDEEPPLADETNGYDAAYHSIRGRQIYFDIRKKF
;
A
#
# COMPACT_ATOMS: atom_id res chain seq x y z
N MET A 1 -34.22 21.15 16.32
CA MET A 1 -34.99 21.09 17.58
C MET A 1 -34.36 22.06 18.56
N ALA A 2 -34.93 23.20 18.72
CA ALA A 2 -34.46 24.27 19.61
C ALA A 2 -35.17 24.21 20.95
N ALA A 3 -34.48 24.72 21.95
CA ALA A 3 -34.90 24.99 23.31
C ALA A 3 -34.70 23.86 24.35
N VAL A 4 -33.61 23.99 25.09
CA VAL A 4 -33.60 24.28 26.54
C VAL A 4 -32.20 24.77 26.92
N ILE A 5 -32.05 26.07 27.03
CA ILE A 5 -30.98 26.71 27.80
C ILE A 5 -31.66 27.58 28.82
N ALA A 6 -31.52 27.31 30.08
CA ALA A 6 -31.51 28.30 31.09
C ALA A 6 -31.04 27.79 32.46
N SER A 7 -30.16 28.56 33.03
CA SER A 7 -29.80 28.70 34.47
C SER A 7 -28.93 27.56 35.05
N GLY A 8 -27.80 27.82 35.54
CA GLY A 8 -27.17 28.90 36.24
C GLY A 8 -26.08 28.43 37.13
N ALA A 9 -25.34 29.39 37.50
CA ALA A 9 -24.44 29.43 38.64
C ALA A 9 -22.99 28.98 38.44
N ALA A 10 -22.19 30.02 38.41
CA ALA A 10 -20.77 30.05 38.63
C ALA A 10 -20.36 29.29 39.89
N TRP A 11 -19.34 28.46 39.74
CA TRP A 11 -18.31 28.27 40.75
C TRP A 11 -16.98 28.41 40.01
N ALA A 12 -16.36 29.56 40.23
CA ALA A 12 -14.96 29.72 40.01
C ALA A 12 -14.23 28.88 41.06
N GLN A 13 -13.42 27.97 40.65
CA GLN A 13 -12.36 27.48 41.50
C GLN A 13 -11.06 27.58 40.70
N ASP A 14 -10.28 28.50 41.21
CA ASP A 14 -8.89 28.76 40.97
C ASP A 14 -8.12 27.44 41.20
N ASP A 15 -7.59 26.86 40.18
CA ASP A 15 -6.50 25.95 40.30
C ASP A 15 -5.55 26.19 39.11
N THR A 16 -4.71 27.19 39.32
CA THR A 16 -3.44 27.27 38.60
C THR A 16 -2.54 26.19 39.18
N THR A 17 -2.63 25.03 38.62
CA THR A 17 -1.49 24.10 38.58
C THR A 17 -0.84 24.23 37.24
N ASP A 18 0.21 25.04 37.20
CA ASP A 18 1.32 24.83 36.29
C ASP A 18 1.71 23.35 36.41
N THR A 19 1.24 22.53 35.50
CA THR A 19 1.86 21.24 35.26
C THR A 19 3.02 21.52 34.33
N ASP A 20 4.19 21.60 34.92
CA ASP A 20 5.45 21.48 34.22
C ASP A 20 5.32 20.33 33.19
N ASP A 21 5.64 20.63 31.95
CA ASP A 21 5.65 19.73 30.80
C ASP A 21 6.70 18.59 30.93
N ASP A 22 7.24 18.37 32.12
CA ASP A 22 8.42 17.54 32.37
C ASP A 22 8.13 16.05 32.68
N ASP A 23 6.88 15.58 32.71
CA ASP A 23 6.57 14.17 33.04
C ASP A 23 5.52 13.55 32.12
N VAL A 24 5.75 13.56 30.79
CA VAL A 24 4.99 12.67 29.90
C VAL A 24 5.42 11.24 30.17
N ILE A 25 4.59 10.48 30.88
CA ILE A 25 4.85 9.06 31.13
C ILE A 25 4.72 8.32 29.80
N VAL A 26 5.83 7.94 29.19
CA VAL A 26 5.87 7.05 28.02
C VAL A 26 5.38 5.67 28.44
N VAL A 27 4.34 5.17 27.79
CA VAL A 27 3.76 3.84 28.11
C VAL A 27 4.17 2.76 27.12
N THR A 28 4.78 3.13 25.99
CA THR A 28 5.18 2.17 24.94
C THR A 28 6.59 1.63 25.18
N GLY A 29 6.73 0.30 25.09
CA GLY A 29 8.02 -0.40 25.23
C GLY A 29 8.26 -1.05 26.59
N THR A 30 7.33 -0.89 27.57
CA THR A 30 7.36 -1.59 28.86
C THR A 30 5.96 -1.76 29.44
N ASN A 31 5.75 -2.83 30.20
CA ASN A 31 4.53 -3.04 31.01
C ASN A 31 4.74 -2.69 32.47
N ILE A 32 5.94 -2.28 32.90
CA ILE A 32 6.27 -1.95 34.28
C ILE A 32 6.01 -0.47 34.54
N GLN A 33 4.98 -0.15 35.32
CA GLN A 33 4.67 1.26 35.68
C GLN A 33 5.77 1.86 36.55
N GLY A 34 6.14 3.13 36.23
CA GLY A 34 7.15 3.88 36.99
C GLY A 34 8.60 3.37 36.82
N ALA A 35 8.86 2.47 35.89
CA ALA A 35 10.22 2.02 35.60
C ALA A 35 11.04 3.13 34.95
N ARG A 36 12.27 3.37 35.46
CA ARG A 36 13.26 4.34 34.87
C ARG A 36 13.76 3.93 33.48
N ILE A 37 13.26 2.84 32.95
CA ILE A 37 13.77 2.16 31.77
C ILE A 37 13.33 2.80 30.45
N ASN A 38 12.33 3.68 30.50
CA ASN A 38 11.94 4.49 29.32
C ASN A 38 13.14 5.20 28.67
N GLU A 39 14.21 5.42 29.44
CA GLU A 39 15.46 6.00 28.95
C GLU A 39 16.30 5.03 28.08
N ALA A 40 16.04 3.73 28.10
CA ALA A 40 16.79 2.74 27.30
C ALA A 40 16.20 2.53 25.91
N LEU A 41 15.02 3.09 25.63
CA LEU A 41 14.27 2.81 24.40
C LEU A 41 14.27 4.03 23.46
N PRO A 42 14.37 3.81 22.12
CA PRO A 42 14.23 4.88 21.12
C PRO A 42 12.74 5.16 20.84
N VAL A 43 12.07 5.88 21.74
CA VAL A 43 10.66 6.28 21.56
C VAL A 43 10.59 7.73 21.09
N THR A 44 9.90 7.96 19.99
CA THR A 44 9.54 9.28 19.48
C THR A 44 8.12 9.62 19.90
N ILE A 45 7.90 10.80 20.47
CA ILE A 45 6.58 11.29 20.87
C ILE A 45 6.16 12.39 19.90
N VAL A 46 4.96 12.24 19.31
CA VAL A 46 4.30 13.26 18.49
C VAL A 46 3.11 13.81 19.27
N GLY A 47 3.28 15.00 19.80
CA GLY A 47 2.27 15.68 20.61
C GLY A 47 1.27 16.52 19.81
N GLU A 48 0.34 17.20 20.51
CA GLU A 48 -0.71 18.05 19.87
C GLU A 48 -0.08 19.17 19.00
N ASP A 49 1.00 19.80 19.45
CA ASP A 49 1.68 20.86 18.68
C ASP A 49 2.38 20.33 17.44
N ASP A 50 2.96 19.14 17.50
CA ASP A 50 3.58 18.49 16.32
C ASP A 50 2.50 18.11 15.29
N ILE A 51 1.38 17.52 15.71
CA ILE A 51 0.22 17.22 14.86
C ILE A 51 -0.30 18.51 14.22
N ALA A 52 -0.33 19.60 15.00
CA ALA A 52 -0.72 20.91 14.51
C ALA A 52 0.23 21.48 13.44
N ALA A 53 1.53 21.25 13.58
CA ALA A 53 2.57 21.70 12.63
C ALA A 53 2.63 20.84 11.36
N ILE A 54 2.26 19.55 11.46
CA ILE A 54 2.08 18.67 10.31
C ILE A 54 1.02 19.26 9.38
N GLY A 55 -0.02 19.87 9.94
CA GLY A 55 -1.10 20.46 9.16
C GLY A 55 -2.00 19.43 8.49
N GLY A 56 -1.79 18.14 8.76
CA GLY A 56 -2.58 17.03 8.28
C GLY A 56 -3.90 16.86 9.03
N ILE A 57 -4.76 16.03 8.51
CA ILE A 57 -6.13 15.83 8.98
C ILE A 57 -6.53 14.35 9.07
N ASP A 58 -5.67 13.46 8.60
CA ASP A 58 -5.95 12.03 8.64
C ASP A 58 -4.71 11.21 9.07
N GLY A 59 -4.93 9.90 9.21
CA GLY A 59 -3.88 8.97 9.60
C GLY A 59 -2.75 8.89 8.58
N GLU A 60 -3.05 9.03 7.28
CA GLU A 60 -2.04 9.01 6.22
C GLU A 60 -1.10 10.22 6.32
N ASP A 61 -1.63 11.42 6.51
CA ASP A 61 -0.81 12.64 6.68
C ASP A 61 0.11 12.51 7.90
N LEU A 62 -0.40 11.92 9.00
CA LEU A 62 0.37 11.70 10.21
C LEU A 62 1.56 10.77 9.97
N ILE A 63 1.34 9.59 9.38
CA ILE A 63 2.41 8.62 9.14
C ILE A 63 3.43 9.12 8.11
N ARG A 64 2.99 9.78 7.02
CA ARG A 64 3.89 10.37 6.01
C ARG A 64 4.85 11.40 6.61
N SER A 65 4.47 12.02 7.72
CA SER A 65 5.29 13.00 8.42
C SER A 65 6.44 12.39 9.24
N LEU A 66 6.44 11.07 9.45
CA LEU A 66 7.46 10.36 10.25
C LEU A 66 8.68 10.05 9.37
N PRO A 67 9.92 10.46 9.73
CA PRO A 67 11.12 10.12 8.95
C PRO A 67 11.38 8.61 8.86
N ALA A 68 11.06 7.84 9.89
CA ALA A 68 11.23 6.39 9.91
C ALA A 68 10.18 5.64 9.03
N GLN A 69 9.17 6.35 8.47
CA GLN A 69 8.17 5.77 7.59
C GLN A 69 8.79 5.44 6.24
N GLY A 70 8.65 4.21 5.76
CA GLY A 70 8.94 3.80 4.38
C GLY A 70 7.81 4.15 3.40
N GLY A 71 7.80 3.54 2.24
CA GLY A 71 6.72 3.70 1.26
C GLY A 71 5.36 3.28 1.84
N VAL A 72 4.31 4.05 1.55
CA VAL A 72 2.94 3.76 1.97
C VAL A 72 2.28 2.84 0.95
N ALA A 73 2.22 1.53 1.23
CA ALA A 73 1.64 0.55 0.32
C ALA A 73 0.12 0.67 0.22
N PHE A 74 -0.57 0.74 1.36
CA PHE A 74 -2.00 1.09 1.41
C PHE A 74 -2.12 2.60 1.45
N ARG A 75 -2.71 3.20 0.42
CA ARG A 75 -2.86 4.66 0.28
C ARG A 75 -4.11 5.04 -0.50
N GLN A 76 -4.58 6.25 -0.29
CA GLN A 76 -5.84 6.73 -0.87
C GLN A 76 -5.76 6.98 -2.38
N ASP A 77 -4.60 7.33 -2.91
CA ASP A 77 -4.34 7.57 -4.33
C ASP A 77 -3.96 6.29 -5.12
N ASN A 78 -4.19 5.13 -4.53
CA ASN A 78 -3.87 3.87 -5.17
C ASN A 78 -4.84 3.54 -6.32
N ASN A 79 -4.30 3.40 -7.53
CA ASN A 79 -5.02 3.03 -8.75
C ASN A 79 -5.01 1.52 -9.04
N THR A 80 -4.89 0.72 -8.02
CA THR A 80 -4.69 -0.72 -8.14
C THR A 80 -5.89 -1.50 -8.68
N THR A 81 -5.62 -2.76 -8.99
CA THR A 81 -6.57 -3.73 -9.52
C THR A 81 -7.75 -4.00 -8.58
N ASN A 82 -8.78 -4.67 -9.08
CA ASN A 82 -9.96 -5.07 -8.30
C ASN A 82 -9.65 -5.97 -7.09
N ASN A 83 -8.44 -6.52 -7.00
CA ASN A 83 -8.05 -7.47 -5.95
C ASN A 83 -7.38 -6.79 -4.74
N ASN A 84 -6.96 -5.54 -4.86
CA ASN A 84 -6.26 -4.82 -3.79
C ASN A 84 -7.22 -3.99 -2.93
N ALA A 85 -6.79 -3.63 -1.71
CA ALA A 85 -7.50 -2.70 -0.85
C ALA A 85 -7.58 -1.32 -1.51
N ARG A 86 -8.76 -0.72 -1.48
CA ARG A 86 -9.06 0.61 -2.05
C ARG A 86 -9.89 1.43 -1.07
N GLY A 87 -10.11 2.69 -1.41
CA GLY A 87 -10.91 3.62 -0.63
C GLY A 87 -10.10 4.37 0.42
N ASP A 88 -10.69 4.65 1.57
CA ASP A 88 -10.04 5.40 2.65
C ASP A 88 -9.12 4.50 3.47
N VAL A 89 -7.97 4.15 2.91
CA VAL A 89 -6.97 3.26 3.52
C VAL A 89 -5.60 3.93 3.60
N ALA A 90 -4.87 3.66 4.68
CA ALA A 90 -3.47 4.04 4.83
C ALA A 90 -2.74 3.04 5.73
N SER A 91 -1.48 2.72 5.44
CA SER A 91 -0.68 1.81 6.25
C SER A 91 0.63 2.42 6.71
N ILE A 92 1.01 2.13 7.93
CA ILE A 92 2.33 2.46 8.45
C ILE A 92 3.34 1.37 8.04
N ASN A 93 4.55 1.80 7.67
CA ASN A 93 5.67 0.94 7.27
C ASN A 93 6.97 1.50 7.86
N LEU A 94 7.25 1.22 9.12
CA LEU A 94 8.48 1.70 9.76
C LEU A 94 9.71 1.01 9.17
N ARG A 95 10.76 1.81 8.88
CA ARG A 95 12.07 1.32 8.40
C ARG A 95 11.99 0.54 7.08
N SER A 96 10.95 0.78 6.29
CA SER A 96 10.72 0.15 4.97
C SER A 96 10.61 -1.39 4.95
N ILE A 97 10.48 -2.07 6.09
CA ILE A 97 10.42 -3.55 6.15
C ILE A 97 9.04 -4.15 5.81
N GLY A 98 8.12 -3.35 5.35
CA GLY A 98 6.74 -3.71 5.02
C GLY A 98 5.74 -3.31 6.11
N SER A 99 4.51 -3.02 5.71
CA SER A 99 3.45 -2.54 6.62
C SER A 99 3.04 -3.60 7.64
N SER A 100 3.18 -4.87 7.31
CA SER A 100 2.92 -6.00 8.19
C SER A 100 4.01 -6.23 9.26
N GLY A 101 5.15 -5.53 9.16
CA GLY A 101 6.23 -5.55 10.16
C GLY A 101 6.11 -4.49 11.25
N THR A 102 5.07 -3.64 11.22
CA THR A 102 4.84 -2.57 12.21
C THR A 102 3.56 -2.85 12.99
N LEU A 103 3.68 -2.98 14.31
CA LEU A 103 2.51 -3.19 15.16
C LEU A 103 1.81 -1.86 15.47
N VAL A 104 0.50 -1.80 15.21
CA VAL A 104 -0.36 -0.65 15.55
C VAL A 104 -1.18 -0.95 16.82
N LEU A 105 -1.11 -0.05 17.76
CA LEU A 105 -1.86 -0.09 19.02
C LEU A 105 -2.73 1.16 19.17
N LEU A 106 -3.84 0.99 19.87
CA LEU A 106 -4.69 2.04 20.38
C LEU A 106 -4.81 1.87 21.91
N ASN A 107 -4.36 2.87 22.69
CA ASN A 107 -4.27 2.81 24.13
C ASN A 107 -3.56 1.54 24.64
N GLY A 108 -2.48 1.13 23.93
CA GLY A 108 -1.65 -0.03 24.28
C GLY A 108 -2.22 -1.41 23.91
N ARG A 109 -3.35 -1.49 23.18
CA ARG A 109 -3.96 -2.74 22.69
C ARG A 109 -4.12 -2.78 21.20
N ARG A 110 -3.99 -3.97 20.59
CA ARG A 110 -4.05 -4.20 19.15
C ARG A 110 -5.34 -3.64 18.52
N VAL A 111 -5.21 -3.20 17.28
CA VAL A 111 -6.32 -2.82 16.39
C VAL A 111 -6.50 -3.93 15.35
N VAL A 112 -7.72 -4.16 14.89
CA VAL A 112 -8.01 -5.12 13.83
C VAL A 112 -7.40 -4.65 12.51
N ASN A 113 -6.90 -5.57 11.69
CA ASN A 113 -6.41 -5.27 10.36
C ASN A 113 -7.58 -4.93 9.41
N HIS A 114 -7.30 -4.10 8.42
CA HIS A 114 -8.20 -3.90 7.29
C HIS A 114 -8.42 -5.24 6.56
N PRO A 115 -9.66 -5.57 6.15
CA PRO A 115 -9.96 -6.90 5.63
C PRO A 115 -9.45 -7.16 4.22
N SER A 116 -9.16 -6.13 3.43
CA SER A 116 -8.64 -6.28 2.07
C SER A 116 -7.11 -6.16 2.06
N THR A 117 -6.47 -6.79 1.08
CA THR A 117 -5.02 -6.91 0.97
C THR A 117 -4.37 -5.89 0.06
N GLN A 118 -3.08 -5.67 0.26
CA GLN A 118 -2.14 -5.14 -0.73
C GLN A 118 -1.00 -6.15 -0.90
N ALA A 119 -0.26 -6.05 -2.01
CA ALA A 119 0.92 -6.86 -2.20
C ALA A 119 2.16 -6.15 -1.66
N GLU A 120 2.94 -6.84 -0.84
CA GLU A 120 4.28 -6.47 -0.42
C GLU A 120 5.25 -7.59 -0.83
N LEU A 121 6.28 -7.28 -1.61
CA LEU A 121 7.20 -8.29 -2.19
C LEU A 121 6.42 -9.46 -2.83
N SER A 122 5.41 -9.13 -3.65
CA SER A 122 4.50 -10.09 -4.32
C SER A 122 3.63 -10.97 -3.40
N THR A 123 3.65 -10.73 -2.09
CA THR A 123 2.86 -11.47 -1.08
C THR A 123 1.66 -10.63 -0.62
N PRO A 124 0.43 -11.16 -0.57
CA PRO A 124 -0.72 -10.42 -0.07
C PRO A 124 -0.62 -10.25 1.46
N VAL A 125 -0.75 -9.03 1.92
CA VAL A 125 -0.73 -8.71 3.36
C VAL A 125 -1.96 -7.92 3.77
N THR A 126 -2.39 -8.08 5.01
CA THR A 126 -3.35 -7.21 5.69
C THR A 126 -2.63 -6.41 6.77
N THR A 127 -3.04 -5.17 6.97
CA THR A 127 -2.49 -4.28 8.00
C THR A 127 -3.59 -3.41 8.58
N THR A 128 -3.32 -2.76 9.71
CA THR A 128 -4.25 -1.81 10.31
C THR A 128 -4.41 -0.58 9.41
N ASN A 129 -5.66 -0.17 9.18
CA ASN A 129 -5.95 1.08 8.49
C ASN A 129 -5.73 2.28 9.42
N MET A 130 -4.70 3.09 9.15
CA MET A 130 -4.36 4.26 9.95
C MET A 130 -5.44 5.34 9.91
N ASN A 131 -6.24 5.43 8.84
CA ASN A 131 -7.35 6.38 8.72
C ASN A 131 -8.54 6.01 9.62
N SER A 132 -8.58 4.78 10.15
CA SER A 132 -9.59 4.39 11.15
C SER A 132 -9.33 4.93 12.56
N LEU A 133 -8.16 5.52 12.80
CA LEU A 133 -7.79 6.12 14.08
C LEU A 133 -8.28 7.58 14.15
N PRO A 134 -8.89 8.02 15.26
CA PRO A 134 -9.48 9.36 15.37
C PRO A 134 -8.41 10.41 15.62
N VAL A 135 -7.94 11.11 14.60
CA VAL A 135 -6.95 12.20 14.77
C VAL A 135 -7.43 13.26 15.78
N ALA A 136 -8.71 13.55 15.77
CA ALA A 136 -9.33 14.52 16.67
C ALA A 136 -9.37 14.13 18.16
N GLY A 137 -9.24 12.85 18.47
CA GLY A 137 -9.23 12.32 19.84
C GLY A 137 -7.83 12.04 20.38
N ILE A 138 -6.78 12.24 19.56
CA ILE A 138 -5.41 11.91 19.93
C ILE A 138 -4.90 12.90 20.99
N SER A 139 -4.41 12.35 22.10
CA SER A 139 -3.59 13.08 23.08
C SER A 139 -2.14 13.15 22.62
N ARG A 140 -1.61 12.00 22.20
CA ARG A 140 -0.26 11.88 21.62
C ARG A 140 -0.12 10.57 20.86
N VAL A 141 0.91 10.49 20.04
CA VAL A 141 1.37 9.24 19.40
C VAL A 141 2.76 8.91 19.94
N GLU A 142 2.97 7.65 20.30
CA GLU A 142 4.25 7.12 20.72
C GLU A 142 4.74 6.12 19.67
N VAL A 143 5.91 6.37 19.07
CA VAL A 143 6.52 5.51 18.06
C VAL A 143 7.78 4.90 18.65
N LEU A 144 7.76 3.61 18.94
CA LEU A 144 8.91 2.85 19.37
C LEU A 144 9.64 2.31 18.15
N ASN A 145 10.81 2.84 17.86
CA ASN A 145 11.67 2.42 16.75
C ASN A 145 12.64 1.32 17.21
N ASP A 146 12.11 0.14 17.60
CA ASP A 146 12.91 -0.99 18.05
C ASP A 146 12.08 -2.29 18.01
N GLY A 147 12.71 -3.45 17.84
CA GLY A 147 12.05 -4.73 17.89
C GLY A 147 11.42 -4.99 19.27
N ALA A 148 10.11 -5.21 19.31
CA ALA A 148 9.34 -5.29 20.54
C ALA A 148 8.47 -6.56 20.66
N SER A 149 8.75 -7.60 19.87
CA SER A 149 7.99 -8.85 19.89
C SER A 149 8.03 -9.56 21.26
N ALA A 150 9.08 -9.36 22.05
CA ALA A 150 9.17 -9.90 23.42
C ALA A 150 8.16 -9.26 24.40
N ILE A 151 7.59 -8.09 24.06
CA ILE A 151 6.61 -7.37 24.87
C ILE A 151 5.21 -7.53 24.26
N TYR A 152 5.06 -7.29 22.94
CA TYR A 152 3.78 -7.19 22.26
C TYR A 152 3.42 -8.38 21.34
N GLY A 153 4.38 -9.29 21.07
CA GLY A 153 4.19 -10.47 20.21
C GLY A 153 4.44 -10.18 18.73
N THR A 154 3.75 -10.93 17.87
CA THR A 154 3.87 -10.82 16.41
C THR A 154 3.74 -9.38 15.89
N ASP A 155 4.29 -9.10 14.71
CA ASP A 155 4.19 -7.85 13.94
C ASP A 155 5.03 -6.68 14.50
N ALA A 156 5.57 -6.75 15.73
CA ALA A 156 6.41 -5.73 16.32
C ALA A 156 7.90 -5.92 15.93
N VAL A 157 8.17 -6.04 14.62
CA VAL A 157 9.51 -6.29 14.04
C VAL A 157 10.27 -4.97 13.88
N ALA A 158 9.75 -4.02 13.05
CA ALA A 158 10.36 -2.69 12.86
C ALA A 158 10.15 -1.77 14.04
N GLY A 159 9.01 -1.93 14.71
CA GLY A 159 8.60 -1.05 15.79
C GLY A 159 7.13 -1.16 16.16
N VAL A 160 6.70 -0.23 17.01
CA VAL A 160 5.33 -0.12 17.49
C VAL A 160 4.84 1.31 17.35
N PHE A 161 3.68 1.48 16.73
CA PHE A 161 2.96 2.75 16.66
C PHE A 161 1.77 2.70 17.61
N ASN A 162 1.79 3.48 18.67
CA ASN A 162 0.76 3.49 19.70
C ASN A 162 0.07 4.85 19.77
N THR A 163 -1.21 4.88 19.45
CA THR A 163 -2.05 6.07 19.56
C THR A 163 -2.68 6.11 20.95
N ILE A 164 -2.43 7.17 21.68
CA ILE A 164 -3.01 7.43 23.00
C ILE A 164 -4.13 8.45 22.84
N LEU A 165 -5.35 8.08 23.21
CA LEU A 165 -6.52 8.93 23.14
C LEU A 165 -6.74 9.68 24.47
N ASP A 166 -7.41 10.83 24.37
CA ASP A 166 -7.89 11.63 25.50
C ASP A 166 -9.18 10.98 26.04
N ASP A 167 -9.04 10.10 27.04
CA ASP A 167 -10.09 9.23 27.56
C ASP A 167 -10.80 9.77 28.82
N ASP A 168 -10.40 10.95 29.35
CA ASP A 168 -10.95 11.56 30.55
C ASP A 168 -11.34 13.04 30.40
N PHE A 169 -11.57 13.47 29.15
CA PHE A 169 -11.95 14.86 28.84
C PHE A 169 -13.12 15.36 29.70
N ASP A 170 -13.03 16.59 30.26
CA ASP A 170 -14.09 17.30 30.94
C ASP A 170 -14.36 18.63 30.26
N GLY A 171 -15.59 18.89 29.86
CA GLY A 171 -16.00 20.09 29.12
C GLY A 171 -16.69 19.79 27.79
N PHE A 172 -16.77 20.83 26.96
CA PHE A 172 -17.31 20.73 25.61
C PHE A 172 -16.40 21.48 24.63
N GLN A 173 -16.00 20.88 23.54
CA GLN A 173 -15.15 21.48 22.49
C GLN A 173 -15.74 21.22 21.12
N VAL A 174 -15.74 22.27 20.30
CA VAL A 174 -16.08 22.20 18.87
C VAL A 174 -14.91 22.76 18.08
N GLN A 175 -14.53 22.07 17.01
CA GLN A 175 -13.56 22.56 16.05
C GLN A 175 -14.14 22.41 14.64
N ALA A 176 -13.92 23.40 13.79
CA ALA A 176 -14.24 23.34 12.38
C ALA A 176 -13.01 23.77 11.57
N ARG A 177 -12.69 23.01 10.56
CA ARG A 177 -11.59 23.25 9.64
C ARG A 177 -12.09 23.18 8.21
N ASN A 178 -11.61 24.08 7.37
CA ASN A 178 -11.71 24.01 5.94
C ASN A 178 -10.32 24.12 5.33
N LEU A 179 -9.98 23.22 4.41
CA LEU A 179 -8.75 23.16 3.67
C LEU A 179 -9.11 23.14 2.18
N TYR A 180 -8.40 23.91 1.36
CA TYR A 180 -8.56 23.91 -0.08
C TYR A 180 -7.21 24.03 -0.77
N ALA A 181 -7.04 23.35 -1.91
CA ALA A 181 -5.86 23.52 -2.75
C ALA A 181 -5.96 24.80 -3.60
N THR A 182 -4.82 25.32 -4.05
CA THR A 182 -4.79 26.55 -4.86
C THR A 182 -4.78 26.30 -6.36
N ASN A 183 -4.39 25.10 -6.78
CA ASN A 183 -4.12 24.76 -8.18
C ASN A 183 -4.90 23.52 -8.66
N ASN A 184 -5.77 22.96 -7.84
CA ASN A 184 -6.65 21.84 -8.16
C ASN A 184 -7.95 21.95 -7.37
N ASP A 185 -8.91 21.07 -7.63
CA ASP A 185 -10.25 21.14 -7.06
C ASP A 185 -10.37 20.54 -5.64
N LEU A 186 -9.27 20.12 -5.02
CA LEU A 186 -9.29 19.58 -3.66
C LEU A 186 -9.85 20.58 -2.67
N ASN A 187 -10.92 20.21 -2.00
CA ASN A 187 -11.50 20.94 -0.90
C ASN A 187 -11.92 19.95 0.19
N GLU A 188 -11.49 20.18 1.43
CA GLU A 188 -11.80 19.29 2.53
C GLU A 188 -12.34 20.07 3.73
N GLN A 189 -13.42 19.57 4.31
CA GLN A 189 -14.09 20.15 5.45
C GLN A 189 -14.13 19.14 6.59
N THR A 190 -13.72 19.55 7.78
CA THR A 190 -13.71 18.70 8.98
C THR A 190 -14.39 19.39 10.12
N VAL A 191 -15.27 18.69 10.82
CA VAL A 191 -15.89 19.12 12.07
C VAL A 191 -15.60 18.10 13.15
N THR A 192 -15.04 18.58 14.26
CA THR A 192 -14.68 17.77 15.43
C THR A 192 -15.48 18.21 16.65
N LEU A 193 -15.94 17.25 17.42
CA LEU A 193 -16.63 17.44 18.69
C LEU A 193 -15.92 16.64 19.78
N LYS A 194 -15.60 17.28 20.91
CA LYS A 194 -15.26 16.58 22.16
C LYS A 194 -16.24 17.02 23.24
N ALA A 195 -16.76 16.06 23.99
CA ALA A 195 -17.66 16.33 25.11
C ALA A 195 -17.38 15.33 26.22
N GLY A 196 -17.32 15.82 27.46
CA GLY A 196 -17.14 14.93 28.60
C GLY A 196 -17.58 15.57 29.88
N ARG A 197 -17.80 14.75 30.89
CA ARG A 197 -18.18 15.23 32.20
C ARG A 197 -17.82 14.29 33.32
N ASN A 198 -17.31 14.89 34.38
CA ASN A 198 -17.06 14.22 35.65
C ASN A 198 -18.34 14.19 36.53
N PHE A 199 -18.63 13.04 37.14
CA PHE A 199 -19.74 12.75 38.03
C PHE A 199 -19.22 12.11 39.32
N ASN A 200 -20.07 12.03 40.35
CA ASN A 200 -19.77 11.33 41.59
C ASN A 200 -18.46 11.83 42.27
N GLU A 201 -18.30 13.15 42.38
CA GLU A 201 -17.12 13.78 42.99
C GLU A 201 -15.80 13.43 42.22
N GLY A 202 -15.85 13.31 40.89
CA GLY A 202 -14.72 12.98 40.02
C GLY A 202 -14.46 11.47 39.83
N LYS A 203 -15.19 10.59 40.52
CA LYS A 203 -15.03 9.13 40.40
C LYS A 203 -15.47 8.53 39.06
N THR A 204 -16.34 9.25 38.34
CA THR A 204 -16.86 8.75 37.05
C THR A 204 -16.65 9.81 36.00
N ASN A 205 -15.93 9.50 34.95
CA ASN A 205 -15.85 10.31 33.74
C ASN A 205 -16.57 9.58 32.59
N ILE A 206 -17.30 10.34 31.80
CA ILE A 206 -17.86 9.89 30.53
C ILE A 206 -17.45 10.95 29.50
N SER A 207 -16.71 10.51 28.48
CA SER A 207 -16.26 11.39 27.41
C SER A 207 -16.50 10.78 26.03
N VAL A 208 -16.64 11.67 25.02
CA VAL A 208 -16.88 11.32 23.61
C VAL A 208 -16.05 12.26 22.75
N ALA A 209 -15.36 11.70 21.76
CA ALA A 209 -14.74 12.43 20.65
C ALA A 209 -15.39 11.96 19.35
N ALA A 210 -15.78 12.89 18.47
CA ALA A 210 -16.35 12.56 17.16
C ALA A 210 -15.83 13.52 16.10
N GLU A 211 -15.60 13.00 14.91
CA GLU A 211 -15.13 13.71 13.74
C GLU A 211 -15.97 13.34 12.53
N PHE A 212 -16.33 14.34 11.75
CA PHE A 212 -16.88 14.19 10.41
C PHE A 212 -16.04 14.99 9.44
N SER A 213 -15.64 14.38 8.33
CA SER A 213 -14.94 15.06 7.24
C SER A 213 -15.49 14.66 5.89
N THR A 214 -15.54 15.62 4.97
CA THR A 214 -15.85 15.42 3.55
C THR A 214 -14.72 16.02 2.71
N ARG A 215 -14.41 15.38 1.59
CA ARG A 215 -13.35 15.80 0.68
C ARG A 215 -13.76 15.58 -0.75
N ASP A 216 -13.57 16.62 -1.57
CA ASP A 216 -13.69 16.54 -3.03
C ASP A 216 -12.45 15.84 -3.61
N GLY A 217 -12.64 15.02 -4.65
CA GLY A 217 -11.57 14.28 -5.32
C GLY A 217 -10.68 15.15 -6.21
N ILE A 218 -9.65 14.55 -6.77
CA ILE A 218 -8.74 15.16 -7.74
C ILE A 218 -8.66 14.25 -8.96
N PHE A 219 -8.75 14.83 -10.15
CA PHE A 219 -8.60 14.13 -11.42
C PHE A 219 -7.20 14.32 -12.02
N ALA A 220 -6.79 13.36 -12.85
CA ALA A 220 -5.45 13.34 -13.44
C ALA A 220 -5.21 14.51 -14.39
N ASP A 221 -6.26 14.98 -15.08
CA ASP A 221 -6.20 16.10 -16.03
C ASP A 221 -6.02 17.48 -15.38
N GLU A 222 -6.14 17.58 -14.06
CA GLU A 222 -5.83 18.81 -13.32
C GLU A 222 -4.31 19.10 -13.23
N PHE A 223 -3.45 18.14 -13.58
CA PHE A 223 -2.00 18.30 -13.52
C PHE A 223 -1.34 17.98 -14.86
N LYS A 224 -0.42 18.83 -15.28
CA LYS A 224 0.24 18.71 -16.59
C LYS A 224 0.98 17.38 -16.81
N PHE A 225 1.58 16.78 -15.75
CA PHE A 225 2.37 15.53 -15.87
C PHE A 225 1.53 14.27 -15.70
N SER A 226 0.31 14.37 -15.17
CA SER A 226 -0.64 13.25 -15.06
C SER A 226 -1.80 13.35 -16.06
N ALA A 227 -1.97 14.49 -16.75
CA ALA A 227 -3.03 14.71 -17.73
C ALA A 227 -2.94 13.81 -18.97
N SER A 228 -1.80 13.16 -19.19
CA SER A 228 -1.60 12.14 -20.22
C SER A 228 -0.67 11.08 -19.71
N GLU A 229 -0.88 9.83 -20.12
CA GLU A 229 0.04 8.72 -19.87
C GLU A 229 1.24 8.73 -20.85
N ASP A 230 1.24 9.57 -21.86
CA ASP A 230 2.41 9.87 -22.70
C ASP A 230 3.26 10.97 -22.06
N ARG A 231 4.27 10.60 -21.32
CA ARG A 231 5.18 11.50 -20.60
C ARG A 231 6.47 11.82 -21.35
N ARG A 232 6.68 11.24 -22.53
CA ARG A 232 7.86 11.54 -23.37
C ARG A 232 8.08 13.03 -23.63
N PRO A 233 7.03 13.91 -23.71
CA PRO A 233 7.24 15.34 -23.83
C PRO A 233 8.03 15.98 -22.69
N PHE A 234 8.02 15.40 -21.48
CA PHE A 234 8.79 15.91 -20.33
C PHE A 234 10.28 15.53 -20.39
N LEU A 235 10.66 14.59 -21.24
CA LEU A 235 12.04 14.14 -21.40
C LEU A 235 12.80 14.97 -22.46
N VAL A 236 12.11 15.83 -23.20
CA VAL A 236 12.74 16.66 -24.26
C VAL A 236 13.81 17.57 -23.68
N GLY A 237 15.03 17.44 -24.20
CA GLY A 237 16.19 18.17 -23.72
C GLY A 237 16.93 17.55 -22.54
N THR A 238 16.47 16.40 -22.04
CA THR A 238 17.19 15.58 -21.03
C THR A 238 18.03 14.51 -21.71
N SER A 239 18.85 13.77 -20.92
CA SER A 239 19.59 12.59 -21.39
C SER A 239 18.69 11.40 -21.75
N PHE A 240 17.41 11.44 -21.41
CA PHE A 240 16.39 10.44 -21.73
C PHE A 240 15.49 10.82 -22.91
N GLU A 241 15.83 11.88 -23.66
CA GLU A 241 15.06 12.25 -24.86
C GLU A 241 15.00 11.09 -25.85
N GLY A 242 13.77 10.67 -26.18
CA GLY A 242 13.54 9.52 -27.07
C GLY A 242 13.31 8.19 -26.37
N ASP A 243 13.40 8.14 -25.04
CA ASP A 243 13.01 6.96 -24.27
C ASP A 243 11.52 6.67 -24.46
N THR A 244 11.21 5.40 -24.68
CA THR A 244 9.84 4.95 -24.95
C THR A 244 9.15 4.33 -23.73
N SER A 245 9.84 4.09 -22.64
CA SER A 245 9.26 3.59 -21.38
C SER A 245 8.23 4.57 -20.82
N PHE A 246 8.48 5.88 -20.97
CA PHE A 246 7.57 6.94 -20.55
C PHE A 246 6.30 7.12 -21.42
N ASP A 247 6.07 6.25 -22.40
CA ASP A 247 4.77 6.13 -23.09
C ASP A 247 3.94 5.04 -22.41
N ASN A 248 3.30 5.38 -21.30
CA ASN A 248 2.49 4.48 -20.48
C ASN A 248 1.06 4.32 -20.97
N ARG A 249 0.71 4.89 -22.13
CA ARG A 249 -0.60 4.69 -22.73
C ARG A 249 -0.87 3.21 -22.97
N ALA A 250 -2.08 2.79 -22.62
CA ALA A 250 -2.45 1.38 -22.64
C ALA A 250 -2.48 0.80 -24.05
N THR A 251 -1.91 -0.38 -24.22
CA THR A 251 -1.96 -1.16 -25.46
C THR A 251 -3.34 -1.76 -25.71
N ALA A 252 -4.15 -1.99 -24.66
CA ALA A 252 -5.56 -2.34 -24.77
C ALA A 252 -6.37 -1.08 -25.09
N SER A 253 -6.77 -0.94 -26.34
CA SER A 253 -7.47 0.24 -26.87
C SER A 253 -8.79 -0.17 -27.56
N PRO A 254 -9.69 0.77 -27.89
CA PRO A 254 -10.89 0.46 -28.65
C PRO A 254 -10.62 0.00 -30.09
N TRP A 255 -9.43 0.19 -30.62
CA TRP A 255 -9.01 -0.37 -31.90
C TRP A 255 -8.83 -1.89 -31.83
N GLY A 256 -8.53 -2.44 -30.66
CA GLY A 256 -8.23 -3.84 -30.43
C GLY A 256 -7.01 -4.33 -31.21
N GLN A 257 -6.39 -5.37 -30.72
CA GLN A 257 -5.41 -6.13 -31.48
C GLN A 257 -5.97 -7.54 -31.71
N PHE A 258 -5.98 -8.00 -32.96
CA PHE A 258 -6.69 -9.21 -33.34
C PHE A 258 -5.77 -10.22 -34.00
N THR A 259 -6.14 -11.50 -33.90
CA THR A 259 -5.47 -12.64 -34.54
C THR A 259 -6.50 -13.64 -35.07
N LEU A 260 -6.10 -14.44 -36.07
CA LEU A 260 -6.89 -15.54 -36.59
C LEU A 260 -6.42 -16.90 -36.08
N ARG A 261 -5.36 -16.95 -35.29
CA ARG A 261 -4.71 -18.19 -34.80
C ARG A 261 -4.39 -19.18 -35.94
N THR A 262 -4.00 -18.68 -37.12
CA THR A 262 -3.63 -19.47 -38.26
C THR A 262 -2.12 -19.73 -38.27
N THR A 263 -1.70 -20.91 -38.72
CA THR A 263 -0.29 -21.24 -38.89
C THR A 263 0.35 -20.49 -40.06
N SER A 264 1.64 -20.42 -40.13
CA SER A 264 2.38 -19.73 -41.20
C SER A 264 2.02 -20.26 -42.63
N SER A 265 1.63 -21.52 -42.72
CA SER A 265 1.21 -22.14 -43.98
C SER A 265 -0.25 -21.83 -44.37
N THR A 266 -1.09 -21.44 -43.40
CA THR A 266 -2.54 -21.18 -43.58
C THR A 266 -2.87 -19.70 -43.47
N ARG A 267 -1.90 -18.78 -43.45
CA ARG A 267 -2.14 -17.34 -43.35
C ARG A 267 -3.10 -16.86 -44.40
N VAL A 268 -4.05 -16.06 -43.96
CA VAL A 268 -5.04 -15.45 -44.80
C VAL A 268 -4.41 -14.46 -45.77
N ARG A 269 -4.83 -14.55 -47.03
CA ARG A 269 -4.43 -13.61 -48.09
C ARG A 269 -5.63 -12.98 -48.74
N GLN A 270 -5.39 -11.86 -49.38
CA GLN A 270 -6.35 -11.21 -50.24
C GLN A 270 -5.66 -10.85 -51.58
N ASN A 271 -6.14 -11.43 -52.69
CA ASN A 271 -5.55 -11.23 -54.03
C ASN A 271 -4.03 -11.40 -54.05
N GLY A 272 -3.51 -12.42 -53.36
CA GLY A 272 -2.09 -12.74 -53.26
C GLY A 272 -1.31 -11.99 -52.16
N THR A 273 -1.91 -11.03 -51.48
CA THR A 273 -1.26 -10.27 -50.39
C THR A 273 -1.64 -10.89 -49.03
N THR A 274 -0.66 -11.17 -48.20
CA THR A 274 -0.89 -11.69 -46.84
C THR A 274 -1.44 -10.59 -45.98
N LEU A 275 -2.52 -10.89 -45.21
CA LEU A 275 -3.23 -9.94 -44.35
C LEU A 275 -2.72 -9.91 -42.92
N THR A 276 -1.65 -10.59 -42.60
CA THR A 276 -1.00 -10.61 -41.30
C THR A 276 0.52 -10.60 -41.49
N ASN A 277 1.25 -10.00 -40.58
CA ASN A 277 2.73 -10.08 -40.55
C ASN A 277 3.23 -11.43 -39.95
N SER A 278 4.49 -11.48 -39.55
CA SER A 278 5.08 -12.65 -38.90
C SER A 278 4.45 -12.97 -37.54
N SER A 279 3.96 -11.96 -36.79
CA SER A 279 3.27 -12.15 -35.52
C SER A 279 1.84 -12.69 -35.66
N GLY A 280 1.23 -12.60 -36.86
CA GLY A 280 -0.16 -12.98 -37.11
C GLY A 280 -1.19 -11.96 -36.62
N ARG A 281 -0.77 -10.79 -36.18
CA ARG A 281 -1.60 -9.75 -35.55
C ARG A 281 -2.02 -8.67 -36.56
N PHE A 282 -3.17 -8.05 -36.30
CA PHE A 282 -3.72 -6.97 -37.13
C PHE A 282 -4.75 -6.16 -36.31
N HIS A 283 -5.01 -4.94 -36.78
CA HIS A 283 -6.13 -4.11 -36.32
C HIS A 283 -7.24 -4.12 -37.37
N ILE A 284 -8.48 -4.05 -36.94
CA ILE A 284 -9.64 -3.82 -37.80
C ILE A 284 -10.11 -2.39 -37.54
N GLN A 285 -10.11 -1.58 -38.59
CA GLN A 285 -10.48 -0.17 -38.49
C GLN A 285 -11.82 0.10 -39.17
N PRO A 286 -12.60 1.09 -38.71
CA PRO A 286 -13.82 1.51 -39.36
C PRO A 286 -13.55 1.94 -40.80
N THR A 287 -14.51 1.73 -41.68
CA THR A 287 -14.45 2.15 -43.09
C THR A 287 -14.44 3.67 -43.28
N SER A 288 -14.72 4.42 -42.23
CA SER A 288 -14.59 5.88 -42.18
C SER A 288 -13.14 6.38 -42.29
N PHE A 289 -12.16 5.51 -42.00
CA PHE A 289 -10.75 5.85 -42.16
C PHE A 289 -10.23 5.49 -43.55
N SER A 290 -9.59 6.42 -44.23
CA SER A 290 -9.00 6.25 -45.54
C SER A 290 -7.55 5.71 -45.47
N GLY A 291 -7.35 4.48 -45.04
CA GLY A 291 -6.04 3.84 -44.89
C GLY A 291 -5.78 3.41 -43.47
N CYS A 292 -4.63 2.81 -43.21
CA CYS A 292 -4.22 2.48 -41.86
C CYS A 292 -3.77 3.73 -41.13
N ARG A 293 -4.19 3.92 -39.88
CA ARG A 293 -3.67 4.91 -38.97
C ARG A 293 -2.47 4.38 -38.16
N ALA A 294 -1.98 3.22 -38.54
CA ALA A 294 -0.79 2.64 -37.97
C ALA A 294 0.46 3.44 -38.35
N ASP A 295 1.32 3.67 -37.38
CA ASP A 295 2.57 4.47 -37.54
C ASP A 295 3.66 3.71 -38.30
N THR A 296 3.42 2.44 -38.67
CA THR A 296 4.42 1.56 -39.27
C THR A 296 4.34 1.48 -40.79
N ALA A 297 5.50 1.31 -41.43
CA ALA A 297 5.65 1.21 -42.89
C ALA A 297 4.97 -0.03 -43.51
N ASP A 298 4.52 -0.98 -42.71
CA ASP A 298 3.87 -2.24 -43.12
C ASP A 298 2.35 -2.13 -43.21
N ALA A 299 1.80 -0.94 -43.09
CA ALA A 299 0.38 -0.67 -43.21
C ALA A 299 -0.16 -1.23 -44.51
N LEU A 300 -1.07 -2.19 -44.42
CA LEU A 300 -1.71 -2.77 -45.58
C LEU A 300 -2.75 -1.81 -46.17
N SER A 301 -2.70 -1.70 -47.46
CA SER A 301 -3.68 -0.96 -48.24
C SER A 301 -5.04 -1.68 -48.43
N VAL A 302 -5.42 -2.57 -47.54
CA VAL A 302 -6.73 -3.19 -47.57
C VAL A 302 -7.67 -2.38 -46.72
N PRO A 303 -8.75 -1.82 -47.29
CA PRO A 303 -9.70 -1.02 -46.49
C PRO A 303 -10.20 -1.81 -45.28
N GLY A 304 -9.98 -1.22 -44.08
CA GLY A 304 -10.46 -1.71 -42.80
C GLY A 304 -9.51 -2.69 -42.06
N ILE A 305 -8.40 -3.13 -42.66
CA ILE A 305 -7.43 -4.00 -41.98
C ILE A 305 -6.03 -3.40 -42.05
N CYS A 306 -5.41 -3.24 -40.91
CA CYS A 306 -4.03 -2.78 -40.75
C CYS A 306 -3.19 -3.87 -40.12
N ILE A 307 -2.04 -4.19 -40.70
CA ILE A 307 -1.09 -5.14 -40.13
C ILE A 307 -0.39 -4.49 -38.95
N ASP A 308 -0.32 -5.21 -37.84
CA ASP A 308 0.47 -4.84 -36.68
C ASP A 308 1.80 -5.58 -36.75
N ASP A 309 2.91 -4.88 -36.63
CA ASP A 309 4.26 -5.45 -36.60
C ASP A 309 4.65 -6.07 -35.25
N SER A 310 3.68 -6.15 -34.30
CA SER A 310 3.81 -6.60 -32.92
C SER A 310 4.28 -5.54 -31.91
N SER A 311 4.76 -4.38 -32.36
CA SER A 311 5.15 -3.28 -31.45
C SER A 311 3.98 -2.50 -30.88
N GLN A 312 2.78 -2.72 -31.40
CA GLN A 312 1.56 -1.92 -31.22
C GLN A 312 1.78 -0.45 -31.57
N ASP A 313 1.16 -0.08 -32.67
CA ASP A 313 1.20 1.30 -33.13
C ASP A 313 0.83 2.28 -32.02
N ARG A 314 1.75 3.18 -31.69
CA ARG A 314 1.61 4.14 -30.62
C ARG A 314 0.42 5.06 -30.82
N ASP A 315 0.05 5.33 -32.06
CA ASP A 315 -1.13 6.16 -32.40
C ASP A 315 -2.46 5.48 -32.04
N LEU A 316 -2.47 4.15 -31.91
CA LEU A 316 -3.66 3.39 -31.52
C LEU A 316 -3.73 3.06 -30.02
N ARG A 317 -2.77 3.50 -29.23
CA ARG A 317 -2.80 3.33 -27.78
C ARG A 317 -3.85 4.22 -27.14
N PHE A 318 -4.40 3.75 -26.03
CA PHE A 318 -5.39 4.46 -25.25
C PHE A 318 -4.73 5.24 -24.10
N ASP A 319 -5.02 6.55 -24.03
CA ASP A 319 -4.63 7.39 -22.90
C ASP A 319 -5.68 7.27 -21.79
N GLY A 320 -5.31 6.62 -20.69
CA GLY A 320 -6.21 6.36 -19.55
C GLY A 320 -6.32 7.53 -18.57
N ALA A 321 -5.55 8.60 -18.76
CA ALA A 321 -5.52 9.72 -17.82
C ALA A 321 -6.82 10.56 -17.81
N TYR A 322 -7.52 10.61 -18.94
CA TYR A 322 -8.73 11.40 -19.08
C TYR A 322 -9.83 10.96 -18.07
N GLU A 323 -10.34 11.93 -17.30
CA GLU A 323 -11.35 11.71 -16.24
C GLU A 323 -11.02 10.63 -15.20
N ARG A 324 -9.77 10.19 -15.10
CA ARG A 324 -9.35 9.25 -14.05
C ARG A 324 -9.14 10.00 -12.72
N SER A 325 -9.78 9.52 -11.66
CA SER A 325 -9.53 10.04 -10.32
C SER A 325 -8.13 9.63 -9.83
N VAL A 326 -7.33 10.58 -9.40
CA VAL A 326 -6.06 10.35 -8.67
C VAL A 326 -6.37 10.19 -7.18
N ILE A 327 -7.13 11.13 -6.61
CA ILE A 327 -7.63 11.08 -5.24
C ILE A 327 -9.15 11.00 -5.29
N SER A 328 -9.73 10.11 -4.49
CA SER A 328 -11.17 9.86 -4.45
C SER A 328 -11.93 10.96 -3.72
N ASP A 329 -13.19 11.22 -4.10
CA ASP A 329 -14.16 11.82 -3.19
C ASP A 329 -14.29 10.97 -1.93
N ARG A 330 -14.51 11.61 -0.76
CA ARG A 330 -14.59 10.89 0.51
C ARG A 330 -15.49 11.58 1.52
N ASP A 331 -16.38 10.78 2.12
CA ASP A 331 -17.06 11.10 3.37
C ASP A 331 -16.57 10.17 4.48
N ARG A 332 -16.16 10.73 5.63
CA ARG A 332 -15.64 9.99 6.79
C ARG A 332 -16.33 10.41 8.07
N PHE A 333 -16.65 9.43 8.88
CA PHE A 333 -17.13 9.60 10.25
C PHE A 333 -16.33 8.72 11.20
N ASN A 334 -15.83 9.32 12.28
CA ASN A 334 -15.10 8.62 13.33
C ASN A 334 -15.60 9.08 14.69
N ALA A 335 -15.87 8.15 15.60
CA ALA A 335 -16.29 8.50 16.96
C ALA A 335 -15.78 7.49 17.98
N PHE A 336 -15.36 8.00 19.14
CA PHE A 336 -14.97 7.22 20.30
C PHE A 336 -15.70 7.72 21.55
N ALA A 337 -16.12 6.79 22.40
CA ALA A 337 -16.71 7.06 23.68
C ALA A 337 -16.00 6.28 24.78
N PHE A 338 -15.76 6.94 25.92
CA PHE A 338 -15.04 6.40 27.07
C PHE A 338 -15.89 6.48 28.31
N LEU A 339 -15.75 5.50 29.17
CA LEU A 339 -16.30 5.48 30.52
C LEU A 339 -15.18 5.05 31.48
N ASN A 340 -14.82 5.91 32.39
CA ASN A 340 -13.93 5.63 33.51
C ASN A 340 -14.70 5.74 34.83
N HIS A 341 -14.57 4.76 35.72
CA HIS A 341 -15.24 4.74 36.99
C HIS A 341 -14.36 4.15 38.10
N ASP A 342 -14.00 4.97 39.09
CA ASP A 342 -13.23 4.58 40.28
C ASP A 342 -14.14 4.08 41.38
N LEU A 343 -14.01 2.78 41.73
CA LEU A 343 -14.69 2.15 42.82
C LEU A 343 -14.06 2.52 44.19
N ASP A 344 -14.83 2.51 45.26
CA ASP A 344 -14.31 2.86 46.61
C ASP A 344 -13.19 1.93 47.12
N ASN A 345 -13.00 0.78 46.50
CA ASN A 345 -11.94 -0.18 46.85
C ASN A 345 -10.63 -0.01 46.02
N GLY A 346 -10.51 1.09 45.26
CA GLY A 346 -9.31 1.38 44.47
C GLY A 346 -9.29 0.69 43.10
N VAL A 347 -10.36 0.01 42.69
CA VAL A 347 -10.48 -0.58 41.35
C VAL A 347 -11.08 0.46 40.40
N ARG A 348 -10.41 0.71 39.26
CA ARG A 348 -10.96 1.49 38.15
C ARG A 348 -11.56 0.56 37.10
N LEU A 349 -12.83 0.76 36.78
CA LEU A 349 -13.49 0.19 35.60
C LEU A 349 -13.34 1.18 34.45
N TYR A 350 -13.03 0.66 33.26
CA TYR A 350 -12.92 1.48 32.05
C TYR A 350 -13.53 0.81 30.83
N SER A 351 -14.00 1.59 29.87
CA SER A 351 -14.48 1.06 28.61
C SER A 351 -14.18 2.03 27.46
N GLU A 352 -14.00 1.44 26.27
CA GLU A 352 -13.81 2.17 25.00
C GLU A 352 -14.82 1.61 23.99
N LEU A 353 -15.55 2.52 23.33
CA LEU A 353 -16.41 2.19 22.21
C LEU A 353 -15.97 3.07 21.03
N GLY A 354 -15.64 2.45 19.90
CA GLY A 354 -15.20 3.14 18.69
C GLY A 354 -16.02 2.72 17.48
N ILE A 355 -16.29 3.68 16.60
CA ILE A 355 -16.85 3.45 15.26
C ILE A 355 -16.14 4.34 14.26
N TYR A 356 -15.79 3.74 13.13
CA TYR A 356 -15.27 4.38 11.94
C TYR A 356 -16.14 3.97 10.76
N TYR A 357 -16.48 4.92 9.90
CA TYR A 357 -17.12 4.71 8.61
C TYR A 357 -16.53 5.67 7.60
N ALA A 358 -16.21 5.17 6.41
CA ALA A 358 -15.83 5.99 5.28
C ALA A 358 -16.45 5.43 4.00
N GLU A 359 -16.90 6.35 3.15
CA GLU A 359 -17.36 6.09 1.80
C GLU A 359 -16.51 6.90 0.84
N THR A 360 -16.04 6.24 -0.21
CA THR A 360 -15.23 6.87 -1.24
C THR A 360 -15.81 6.54 -2.61
N GLN A 361 -15.75 7.53 -3.50
CA GLN A 361 -16.13 7.37 -4.90
C GLN A 361 -14.95 7.71 -5.79
N LYS A 362 -14.73 6.91 -6.81
CA LYS A 362 -13.60 7.02 -7.72
C LYS A 362 -14.02 6.63 -9.13
N THR A 363 -13.55 7.40 -10.10
CA THR A 363 -13.73 7.10 -11.53
C THR A 363 -12.42 6.55 -12.10
N ASN A 364 -12.50 5.41 -12.77
CA ASN A 364 -11.38 4.83 -13.51
C ASN A 364 -11.73 4.69 -15.00
N GLU A 365 -10.70 4.53 -15.81
CA GLU A 365 -10.82 4.34 -17.26
C GLU A 365 -11.74 3.13 -17.63
N PRO A 366 -12.30 3.10 -18.83
CA PRO A 366 -13.17 2.02 -19.31
C PRO A 366 -12.51 0.65 -19.24
N ARG A 367 -13.32 -0.39 -19.05
CA ARG A 367 -12.85 -1.77 -18.86
C ARG A 367 -11.99 -2.24 -20.04
N ASN A 368 -10.82 -2.77 -19.74
CA ASN A 368 -9.93 -3.44 -20.69
C ASN A 368 -9.79 -4.93 -20.36
N GLY A 369 -9.35 -5.72 -21.35
CA GLY A 369 -9.08 -7.15 -21.16
C GLY A 369 -7.69 -7.44 -20.61
N ILE A 370 -7.54 -8.67 -20.15
CA ILE A 370 -6.28 -9.34 -19.81
C ILE A 370 -6.20 -10.65 -20.60
N GLY A 371 -5.02 -11.28 -20.65
CA GLY A 371 -4.83 -12.51 -21.41
C GLY A 371 -5.80 -13.64 -21.06
N ALA A 372 -6.17 -13.78 -19.77
CA ALA A 372 -7.16 -14.79 -19.34
C ALA A 372 -8.61 -14.48 -19.77
N THR A 373 -8.87 -13.30 -20.31
CA THR A 373 -10.22 -12.87 -20.69
C THR A 373 -10.36 -12.48 -22.16
N GLU A 374 -9.64 -13.15 -23.04
CA GLU A 374 -9.75 -12.95 -24.48
C GLU A 374 -11.20 -13.06 -24.97
N ILE A 375 -11.51 -12.29 -26.01
CA ILE A 375 -12.80 -12.32 -26.70
C ILE A 375 -12.64 -13.16 -27.95
N SER A 376 -13.48 -14.19 -28.09
CA SER A 376 -13.61 -14.99 -29.30
C SER A 376 -14.80 -14.48 -30.11
N ILE A 377 -14.55 -13.94 -31.28
CA ILE A 377 -15.53 -13.36 -32.17
C ILE A 377 -15.93 -14.46 -33.16
N PRO A 378 -17.22 -14.93 -33.17
CA PRO A 378 -17.65 -16.03 -34.02
C PRO A 378 -17.45 -15.73 -35.50
N ALA A 379 -17.23 -16.79 -36.29
CA ALA A 379 -17.10 -16.66 -37.74
C ALA A 379 -18.34 -15.97 -38.38
N ASN A 380 -19.54 -16.31 -37.92
CA ASN A 380 -20.83 -15.79 -38.45
C ASN A 380 -21.24 -14.42 -37.83
N TYR A 381 -20.38 -13.79 -37.03
CA TYR A 381 -20.65 -12.45 -36.52
C TYR A 381 -20.77 -11.44 -37.68
N TYR A 382 -21.84 -10.59 -37.65
CA TYR A 382 -22.20 -9.71 -38.77
C TYR A 382 -21.02 -8.86 -39.30
N TYR A 383 -20.25 -8.23 -38.45
CA TYR A 383 -19.16 -7.34 -38.86
C TYR A 383 -17.82 -8.06 -39.09
N ASN A 384 -17.76 -9.41 -39.00
CA ASN A 384 -16.50 -10.14 -39.17
C ASN A 384 -16.03 -10.08 -40.66
N PRO A 385 -14.89 -9.45 -40.97
CA PRO A 385 -14.38 -9.35 -42.35
C PRO A 385 -13.92 -10.69 -42.94
N PHE A 386 -13.70 -11.70 -42.09
CA PHE A 386 -13.36 -13.08 -42.45
C PHE A 386 -14.58 -14.02 -42.29
N GLY A 387 -15.75 -13.46 -42.16
CA GLY A 387 -17.00 -14.19 -41.93
C GLY A 387 -17.46 -15.06 -43.10
N PRO A 388 -18.61 -15.76 -43.03
CA PRO A 388 -19.13 -16.64 -44.05
C PRO A 388 -19.45 -15.86 -45.33
N VAL A 389 -19.52 -16.57 -46.45
CA VAL A 389 -19.97 -16.00 -47.72
C VAL A 389 -21.45 -15.63 -47.66
N MET A 390 -22.24 -16.46 -46.98
CA MET A 390 -23.68 -16.27 -46.77
C MET A 390 -24.05 -16.55 -45.32
N PHE A 391 -24.89 -15.73 -44.74
CA PHE A 391 -25.47 -15.93 -43.40
C PHE A 391 -26.48 -17.08 -43.40
N SER A 392 -26.92 -17.50 -42.23
CA SER A 392 -27.86 -18.63 -42.05
C SER A 392 -29.23 -18.41 -42.70
N ASP A 393 -29.67 -17.16 -42.86
CA ASP A 393 -30.90 -16.76 -43.55
C ASP A 393 -30.78 -16.77 -45.08
N GLY A 394 -29.59 -17.06 -45.63
CA GLY A 394 -29.28 -17.05 -47.03
C GLY A 394 -28.92 -15.71 -47.63
N SER A 395 -28.81 -14.66 -46.85
CA SER A 395 -28.31 -13.35 -47.28
C SER A 395 -26.78 -13.38 -47.48
N ILE A 396 -26.29 -12.58 -48.43
CA ILE A 396 -24.85 -12.43 -48.65
C ILE A 396 -24.25 -11.58 -47.53
N ASN A 397 -23.14 -12.01 -46.96
CA ASN A 397 -22.42 -11.23 -45.98
C ASN A 397 -21.79 -9.96 -46.61
N PRO A 398 -22.29 -8.76 -46.28
CA PRO A 398 -21.78 -7.52 -46.89
C PRO A 398 -20.40 -7.12 -46.37
N ASN A 399 -19.98 -7.65 -45.20
CA ASN A 399 -18.74 -7.28 -44.52
C ASN A 399 -17.57 -8.24 -44.84
N ARG A 400 -17.84 -9.41 -45.46
CA ARG A 400 -16.79 -10.31 -45.89
C ARG A 400 -15.91 -9.65 -46.96
N LEU A 401 -14.60 -9.64 -46.74
CA LEU A 401 -13.64 -9.08 -47.70
C LEU A 401 -13.67 -9.88 -49.03
N PRO A 402 -13.70 -9.21 -50.20
CA PRO A 402 -13.62 -9.87 -51.48
C PRO A 402 -12.20 -10.39 -51.75
N GLY A 403 -12.08 -11.50 -52.47
CA GLY A 403 -10.80 -12.05 -52.92
C GLY A 403 -9.97 -12.73 -51.81
N LEU A 404 -10.60 -13.11 -50.69
CA LEU A 404 -9.94 -13.85 -49.60
C LEU A 404 -9.46 -15.22 -50.08
N GLU A 405 -8.25 -15.57 -49.73
CA GLU A 405 -7.59 -16.85 -49.90
C GLU A 405 -7.32 -17.47 -48.53
N ASN A 406 -7.41 -18.81 -48.46
CA ASN A 406 -7.24 -19.57 -47.21
C ASN A 406 -8.34 -19.29 -46.15
N VAL A 407 -9.50 -18.74 -46.54
CA VAL A 407 -10.67 -18.56 -45.67
C VAL A 407 -11.81 -19.43 -46.21
N PRO A 408 -12.29 -20.42 -45.44
CA PRO A 408 -13.38 -21.27 -45.85
C PRO A 408 -14.68 -20.50 -46.13
N VAL A 409 -15.66 -21.16 -46.80
CA VAL A 409 -16.95 -20.52 -47.11
C VAL A 409 -17.78 -20.19 -45.85
N GLU A 410 -17.52 -20.95 -44.77
CA GLU A 410 -18.12 -20.76 -43.43
C GLU A 410 -17.47 -19.62 -42.64
N GLY A 411 -16.35 -19.07 -43.13
CA GLY A 411 -15.57 -18.02 -42.43
C GLY A 411 -14.61 -18.58 -41.41
N LEU A 412 -13.90 -17.66 -40.77
CA LEU A 412 -12.99 -17.92 -39.63
C LEU A 412 -13.40 -17.05 -38.46
N PRO A 413 -13.29 -17.56 -37.22
CA PRO A 413 -13.41 -16.72 -36.04
C PRO A 413 -12.19 -15.76 -35.92
N VAL A 414 -12.39 -14.64 -35.22
CA VAL A 414 -11.37 -13.65 -34.89
C VAL A 414 -11.22 -13.62 -33.37
N PHE A 415 -10.00 -13.43 -32.89
CA PHE A 415 -9.72 -13.40 -31.46
C PHE A 415 -9.03 -12.08 -31.09
N THR A 416 -9.32 -11.53 -29.92
CA THR A 416 -8.46 -10.47 -29.37
C THR A 416 -7.14 -11.08 -28.92
N ASP A 417 -6.02 -10.50 -29.31
CA ASP A 417 -4.72 -11.01 -28.93
C ASP A 417 -4.39 -10.55 -27.50
N GLY A 418 -4.20 -11.51 -26.57
CA GLY A 418 -3.88 -11.23 -25.18
C GLY A 418 -4.92 -10.37 -24.45
N GLY A 419 -6.20 -10.36 -24.90
CA GLY A 419 -7.24 -9.54 -24.32
C GLY A 419 -7.15 -8.05 -24.64
N ARG A 420 -6.36 -7.64 -25.62
CA ARG A 420 -6.09 -6.24 -25.97
C ARG A 420 -7.25 -5.58 -26.68
N TYR A 421 -8.33 -5.34 -25.94
CA TYR A 421 -9.49 -4.56 -26.37
C TYR A 421 -10.01 -3.75 -25.16
N ARG A 422 -10.46 -2.52 -25.40
CA ARG A 422 -11.06 -1.64 -24.38
C ARG A 422 -12.44 -1.18 -24.78
N PHE A 423 -13.39 -1.33 -23.88
CA PHE A 423 -14.79 -0.95 -24.08
C PHE A 423 -15.01 0.55 -23.79
N VAL A 424 -14.51 1.43 -24.65
CA VAL A 424 -14.60 2.89 -24.46
C VAL A 424 -16.04 3.38 -24.47
N ASP A 425 -16.89 2.79 -25.32
CA ASP A 425 -18.31 3.16 -25.46
C ASP A 425 -19.20 2.65 -24.31
N VAL A 426 -18.69 1.79 -23.45
CA VAL A 426 -19.34 1.41 -22.18
C VAL A 426 -19.27 2.56 -21.17
N GLY A 427 -18.25 3.41 -21.28
CA GLY A 427 -17.97 4.50 -20.34
C GLY A 427 -17.01 4.12 -19.24
N PHE A 428 -16.75 5.10 -18.37
CA PHE A 428 -15.87 4.96 -17.22
C PHE A 428 -16.45 3.99 -16.20
N ARG A 429 -15.54 3.40 -15.40
CA ARG A 429 -15.92 2.57 -14.24
C ARG A 429 -16.06 3.45 -13.01
N ASP A 430 -17.24 3.48 -12.43
CA ASP A 430 -17.44 4.07 -11.12
C ASP A 430 -17.16 3.02 -10.04
N ILE A 431 -16.31 3.37 -9.10
CA ILE A 431 -15.90 2.52 -8.00
C ILE A 431 -16.36 3.18 -6.71
N GLU A 432 -17.20 2.48 -5.96
CA GLU A 432 -17.64 2.89 -4.63
C GLU A 432 -17.06 1.92 -3.60
N VAL A 433 -16.39 2.46 -2.57
CA VAL A 433 -15.85 1.66 -1.48
C VAL A 433 -16.36 2.18 -0.15
N GLN A 434 -16.97 1.28 0.61
CA GLN A 434 -17.42 1.54 1.98
C GLN A 434 -16.52 0.78 2.96
N ASN A 435 -15.86 1.51 3.86
CA ASN A 435 -15.03 0.97 4.91
C ASN A 435 -15.70 1.24 6.26
N MET A 436 -15.88 0.21 7.09
CA MET A 436 -16.46 0.34 8.42
C MET A 436 -15.63 -0.43 9.44
N GLN A 437 -15.39 0.16 10.60
CA GLN A 437 -14.74 -0.51 11.73
C GLN A 437 -15.48 -0.16 13.01
N TRP A 438 -15.64 -1.12 13.90
CA TRP A 438 -16.12 -0.86 15.26
C TRP A 438 -15.32 -1.62 16.30
N ARG A 439 -15.14 -1.01 17.45
CA ARG A 439 -14.35 -1.48 18.56
C ARG A 439 -15.16 -1.39 19.85
N ALA A 440 -15.12 -2.43 20.66
CA ALA A 440 -15.69 -2.43 22.00
C ALA A 440 -14.68 -3.07 22.97
N LEU A 441 -14.32 -2.31 23.99
CA LEU A 441 -13.42 -2.76 25.06
C LEU A 441 -14.05 -2.46 26.41
N GLY A 442 -13.93 -3.42 27.32
CA GLY A 442 -14.24 -3.26 28.74
C GLY A 442 -13.16 -3.88 29.60
N GLY A 443 -12.71 -3.13 30.60
CA GLY A 443 -11.61 -3.56 31.45
C GLY A 443 -11.74 -3.08 32.89
N ALA A 444 -10.84 -3.60 33.70
CA ALA A 444 -10.67 -3.21 35.08
C ALA A 444 -9.20 -3.24 35.46
N ARG A 445 -8.76 -2.28 36.26
CA ARG A 445 -7.40 -2.18 36.80
C ARG A 445 -7.41 -1.76 38.26
N GLY A 446 -6.38 -2.12 39.01
CA GLY A 446 -6.26 -1.74 40.41
C GLY A 446 -5.09 -2.42 41.10
N GLU A 447 -4.98 -2.24 42.41
CA GLU A 447 -3.94 -2.84 43.22
C GLU A 447 -4.46 -4.09 44.01
N PHE A 448 -3.59 -5.07 44.24
CA PHE A 448 -3.87 -6.19 45.16
C PHE A 448 -3.65 -5.78 46.62
N GLY A 449 -4.61 -5.08 47.21
CA GLY A 449 -4.53 -4.57 48.58
C GLY A 449 -3.39 -3.58 48.77
N THR A 450 -2.47 -3.84 49.69
CA THR A 450 -1.28 -3.05 49.99
C THR A 450 0.00 -3.79 49.57
N SER A 451 -0.07 -4.67 48.60
CA SER A 451 1.05 -5.51 48.19
C SER A 451 2.05 -4.86 47.26
N GLY A 452 1.70 -3.68 46.70
CA GLY A 452 2.47 -2.99 45.65
C GLY A 452 2.36 -3.69 44.29
N TRP A 453 1.47 -4.68 44.13
CA TRP A 453 1.16 -5.30 42.86
C TRP A 453 -0.08 -4.67 42.24
N ASP A 454 0.12 -4.03 41.07
CA ASP A 454 -0.96 -3.57 40.21
C ASP A 454 -1.40 -4.67 39.25
N TRP A 455 -2.65 -4.63 38.85
CA TRP A 455 -3.20 -5.51 37.83
C TRP A 455 -4.07 -4.77 36.85
N ASP A 456 -4.08 -5.24 35.60
CA ASP A 456 -4.95 -4.73 34.52
C ASP A 456 -5.49 -5.92 33.74
N SER A 457 -6.77 -5.91 33.43
CA SER A 457 -7.42 -6.92 32.60
C SER A 457 -8.48 -6.30 31.72
N ALA A 458 -8.55 -6.70 30.46
CA ALA A 458 -9.59 -6.26 29.55
C ALA A 458 -10.06 -7.38 28.61
N VAL A 459 -11.24 -7.16 28.05
CA VAL A 459 -11.78 -7.91 26.93
C VAL A 459 -12.06 -6.90 25.81
N LEU A 460 -11.58 -7.21 24.63
CA LEU A 460 -11.72 -6.40 23.40
C LEU A 460 -12.41 -7.23 22.34
N TYR A 461 -13.33 -6.63 21.59
CA TYR A 461 -13.79 -7.09 20.30
C TYR A 461 -13.73 -5.96 19.28
N ASN A 462 -13.08 -6.24 18.15
CA ASN A 462 -12.89 -5.28 17.07
C ASN A 462 -13.19 -5.96 15.74
N ARG A 463 -13.95 -5.30 14.86
CA ARG A 463 -14.34 -5.83 13.54
C ARG A 463 -14.20 -4.74 12.51
N ALA A 464 -13.60 -5.10 11.36
CA ALA A 464 -13.53 -4.26 10.17
C ALA A 464 -14.30 -4.93 9.03
N TYR A 465 -14.95 -4.10 8.20
CA TYR A 465 -15.71 -4.49 7.02
C TYR A 465 -15.37 -3.54 5.88
N ALA A 466 -15.22 -4.10 4.67
CA ALA A 466 -15.08 -3.34 3.44
C ALA A 466 -16.02 -3.92 2.39
N GLU A 467 -16.76 -3.04 1.70
CA GLU A 467 -17.54 -3.36 0.50
C GLU A 467 -17.03 -2.51 -0.64
N ASP A 468 -16.67 -3.17 -1.74
CA ASP A 468 -16.07 -2.58 -2.93
C ASP A 468 -16.95 -2.94 -4.12
N SER A 469 -17.58 -1.95 -4.75
CA SER A 469 -18.49 -2.08 -5.88
C SER A 469 -17.91 -1.40 -7.10
N VAL A 470 -17.91 -2.09 -8.23
CA VAL A 470 -17.43 -1.60 -9.53
C VAL A 470 -18.55 -1.68 -10.55
N ASN A 471 -19.06 -0.53 -10.96
CA ASN A 471 -20.08 -0.42 -11.99
C ASN A 471 -19.46 -0.48 -13.40
N ASN A 472 -20.30 -0.59 -14.44
CA ASN A 472 -19.88 -0.63 -15.84
C ASN A 472 -18.86 -1.74 -16.13
N SER A 473 -18.98 -2.87 -15.46
CA SER A 473 -18.22 -4.08 -15.76
C SER A 473 -18.92 -4.87 -16.87
N VAL A 474 -18.15 -5.69 -17.62
CA VAL A 474 -18.66 -6.44 -18.78
C VAL A 474 -18.70 -7.94 -18.46
N SER A 475 -19.88 -8.57 -18.57
CA SER A 475 -20.04 -10.02 -18.52
C SER A 475 -19.61 -10.65 -19.84
N ARG A 476 -18.68 -11.60 -19.80
CA ARG A 476 -18.20 -12.33 -21.00
C ARG A 476 -19.30 -13.16 -21.64
N SER A 477 -20.12 -13.85 -20.86
CA SER A 477 -21.22 -14.68 -21.33
C SER A 477 -22.30 -13.86 -22.04
N LEU A 478 -22.69 -12.72 -21.46
CA LEU A 478 -23.70 -11.83 -22.04
C LEU A 478 -23.16 -11.11 -23.27
N PHE A 479 -21.87 -10.67 -23.24
CA PHE A 479 -21.25 -10.05 -24.39
C PHE A 479 -21.10 -11.04 -25.56
N GLN A 480 -20.68 -12.27 -25.27
CA GLN A 480 -20.61 -13.30 -26.32
C GLN A 480 -21.97 -13.55 -26.97
N GLN A 481 -23.09 -13.56 -26.22
CA GLN A 481 -24.42 -13.65 -26.79
C GLN A 481 -24.73 -12.48 -27.72
N ALA A 482 -24.26 -11.26 -27.40
CA ALA A 482 -24.40 -10.11 -28.27
C ALA A 482 -23.63 -10.30 -29.60
N LEU A 483 -22.46 -10.97 -29.58
CA LEU A 483 -21.66 -11.25 -30.77
C LEU A 483 -22.21 -12.41 -31.64
N MET A 484 -23.07 -13.27 -31.12
CA MET A 484 -23.65 -14.39 -31.85
C MET A 484 -24.85 -14.00 -32.74
N ASN A 485 -24.76 -12.88 -33.45
CA ASN A 485 -25.82 -12.32 -34.23
C ASN A 485 -25.34 -11.96 -35.64
N GLU A 486 -26.11 -12.38 -36.64
CA GLU A 486 -25.85 -12.23 -38.08
C GLU A 486 -26.51 -10.98 -38.70
N THR A 487 -27.04 -10.07 -37.88
CA THR A 487 -27.75 -8.88 -38.35
C THR A 487 -26.95 -7.60 -38.00
N PRO A 488 -27.19 -6.48 -38.73
CA PRO A 488 -26.50 -5.23 -38.45
C PRO A 488 -26.83 -4.60 -37.08
N ASN A 489 -27.91 -5.06 -36.43
CA ASN A 489 -28.31 -4.55 -35.11
C ASN A 489 -27.63 -5.37 -34.00
N VAL A 490 -26.31 -5.30 -33.96
CA VAL A 490 -25.44 -5.99 -33.00
C VAL A 490 -24.33 -5.03 -32.60
N TYR A 491 -23.76 -5.20 -31.39
CA TYR A 491 -22.59 -4.44 -30.93
C TYR A 491 -21.45 -4.60 -31.94
N ASN A 492 -20.89 -3.49 -32.44
CA ASN A 492 -19.77 -3.50 -33.36
C ASN A 492 -18.44 -3.36 -32.59
N ILE A 493 -17.75 -4.48 -32.37
CA ILE A 493 -16.45 -4.51 -31.69
C ILE A 493 -15.32 -3.89 -32.54
N PHE A 494 -15.52 -3.70 -33.83
CA PHE A 494 -14.56 -3.11 -34.76
C PHE A 494 -14.82 -1.63 -35.01
N ASN A 495 -15.54 -0.97 -34.13
CA ASN A 495 -15.92 0.43 -34.26
C ASN A 495 -14.74 1.39 -34.08
N GLY A 496 -13.71 0.97 -33.30
CA GLY A 496 -12.55 1.79 -32.98
C GLY A 496 -12.87 3.01 -32.12
N ALA A 497 -12.01 4.01 -32.19
CA ALA A 497 -12.19 5.31 -31.53
C ALA A 497 -11.60 6.46 -32.38
N ASP A 498 -11.93 7.68 -32.03
CA ASP A 498 -11.24 8.85 -32.56
C ASP A 498 -9.84 8.95 -31.90
N PRO A 499 -8.75 8.90 -32.67
CA PRO A 499 -7.39 9.03 -32.09
C PRO A 499 -7.12 10.35 -31.38
N ASP A 500 -7.85 11.42 -31.80
CA ASP A 500 -7.72 12.75 -31.19
C ASP A 500 -8.62 12.88 -29.94
N ASN A 501 -9.52 11.91 -29.72
CA ASN A 501 -10.35 11.82 -28.53
C ASN A 501 -10.62 10.34 -28.18
N PRO A 502 -9.68 9.67 -27.51
CA PRO A 502 -9.73 8.22 -27.25
C PRO A 502 -10.86 7.80 -26.30
N SER A 503 -11.51 8.73 -25.61
CA SER A 503 -12.64 8.46 -24.71
C SER A 503 -13.98 8.26 -25.43
N ILE A 504 -14.06 8.53 -26.73
CA ILE A 504 -15.26 8.33 -27.53
C ILE A 504 -15.00 7.36 -28.68
N GLY A 505 -16.03 6.58 -29.06
CA GLY A 505 -16.00 5.78 -30.25
C GLY A 505 -15.87 6.61 -31.53
N ASP A 506 -15.89 5.96 -32.69
CA ASP A 506 -15.88 6.65 -33.97
C ASP A 506 -17.19 7.47 -34.21
N ALA A 507 -17.34 8.07 -35.39
CA ALA A 507 -18.53 8.85 -35.75
C ALA A 507 -19.85 8.04 -35.72
N THR A 508 -19.78 6.73 -35.56
CA THR A 508 -20.92 5.80 -35.46
C THR A 508 -20.81 4.92 -34.22
N PRO A 509 -20.86 5.47 -32.98
CA PRO A 509 -20.73 4.69 -31.75
C PRO A 509 -21.88 3.68 -31.62
N ASN A 510 -21.62 2.60 -30.86
CA ASN A 510 -22.64 1.61 -30.54
C ASN A 510 -23.80 2.24 -29.76
N ALA A 511 -25.02 1.87 -30.08
CA ALA A 511 -26.18 2.38 -29.36
C ALA A 511 -26.21 1.80 -27.92
N GLN A 512 -26.59 2.60 -26.93
CA GLN A 512 -26.66 2.19 -25.52
C GLN A 512 -27.53 0.92 -25.35
N SER A 513 -28.60 0.76 -26.10
CA SER A 513 -29.44 -0.43 -26.07
C SER A 513 -28.77 -1.74 -26.51
N LEU A 514 -27.60 -1.66 -27.15
CA LEU A 514 -26.72 -2.79 -27.49
C LEU A 514 -25.66 -3.04 -26.41
N ILE A 515 -25.38 -2.05 -25.57
CA ILE A 515 -24.41 -2.08 -24.49
C ILE A 515 -25.05 -2.58 -23.19
N ASP A 516 -26.17 -1.99 -22.77
CA ASP A 516 -26.85 -2.29 -21.50
C ASP A 516 -27.04 -3.81 -21.23
N PRO A 517 -27.34 -4.67 -22.22
CA PRO A 517 -27.59 -6.09 -21.95
C PRO A 517 -26.42 -6.89 -21.38
N PHE A 518 -25.19 -6.43 -21.54
CA PHE A 518 -24.00 -7.13 -21.06
C PHE A 518 -23.26 -6.41 -19.91
N LEU A 519 -23.78 -5.27 -19.44
CA LEU A 519 -23.25 -4.57 -18.30
C LEU A 519 -23.68 -5.26 -17.00
N ILE A 520 -22.75 -5.27 -16.05
CA ILE A 520 -22.94 -5.82 -14.71
C ILE A 520 -22.22 -4.93 -13.69
N ASP A 521 -22.66 -5.01 -12.44
CA ASP A 521 -21.94 -4.54 -11.29
C ASP A 521 -21.20 -5.71 -10.65
N VAL A 522 -19.99 -5.46 -10.16
CA VAL A 522 -19.14 -6.47 -9.50
C VAL A 522 -18.89 -6.03 -8.08
N VAL A 523 -19.25 -6.85 -7.10
CA VAL A 523 -19.18 -6.52 -5.68
C VAL A 523 -18.25 -7.48 -4.96
N ARG A 524 -17.37 -6.96 -4.10
CA ARG A 524 -16.53 -7.71 -3.16
C ARG A 524 -16.85 -7.26 -1.75
N LYS A 525 -17.03 -8.21 -0.82
CA LYS A 525 -17.22 -7.95 0.61
C LYS A 525 -16.11 -8.64 1.40
N SER A 526 -15.50 -7.91 2.29
CA SER A 526 -14.42 -8.45 3.11
C SER A 526 -14.63 -8.10 4.58
N THR A 527 -14.30 -9.01 5.48
CA THR A 527 -14.44 -8.83 6.93
C THR A 527 -13.20 -9.32 7.65
N SER A 528 -12.73 -8.56 8.64
CA SER A 528 -11.73 -9.01 9.62
C SER A 528 -12.26 -8.89 11.02
N GLU A 529 -11.92 -9.84 11.88
CA GLU A 529 -12.33 -9.87 13.29
C GLU A 529 -11.14 -10.09 14.22
N LEU A 530 -11.13 -9.39 15.33
CA LEU A 530 -10.17 -9.51 16.41
C LEU A 530 -10.92 -9.55 17.75
N ALA A 531 -10.87 -10.67 18.47
CA ALA A 531 -11.27 -10.73 19.85
C ALA A 531 -10.05 -11.01 20.73
N LEU A 532 -9.90 -10.29 21.84
CA LEU A 532 -8.74 -10.39 22.71
C LEU A 532 -9.18 -10.32 24.17
N ALA A 533 -8.57 -11.12 25.02
CA ALA A 533 -8.66 -11.02 26.48
C ALA A 533 -7.26 -11.05 27.06
N ASP A 534 -6.93 -10.10 27.89
CA ASP A 534 -5.63 -9.99 28.56
C ASP A 534 -5.76 -9.89 30.08
N PHE A 535 -4.71 -10.35 30.76
CA PHE A 535 -4.51 -10.11 32.18
C PHE A 535 -3.02 -9.90 32.44
N LYS A 536 -2.65 -8.79 33.06
CA LYS A 536 -1.30 -8.49 33.46
C LYS A 536 -1.20 -8.03 34.90
N VAL A 537 -0.09 -8.35 35.53
CA VAL A 537 0.30 -7.88 36.88
C VAL A 537 1.67 -7.25 36.83
N THR A 538 1.84 -6.15 37.53
CA THR A 538 3.09 -5.40 37.59
C THR A 538 3.41 -4.96 39.01
N ASN A 539 4.68 -4.91 39.35
CA ASN A 539 5.18 -4.32 40.59
C ASN A 539 6.52 -3.62 40.30
N GLY A 540 6.57 -2.32 40.48
CA GLY A 540 7.78 -1.51 40.27
C GLY A 540 8.85 -1.72 41.34
N ASN A 541 8.54 -2.38 42.47
CA ASN A 541 9.44 -2.58 43.61
C ASN A 541 9.23 -3.96 44.26
N VAL A 542 9.66 -5.03 43.54
CA VAL A 542 9.61 -6.40 44.09
C VAL A 542 10.67 -6.62 45.15
N PHE A 543 11.87 -6.08 44.95
CA PHE A 543 12.97 -6.03 45.90
C PHE A 543 13.98 -4.94 45.48
N ALA A 544 14.70 -4.41 46.47
CA ALA A 544 15.70 -3.37 46.21
C ALA A 544 17.11 -3.95 46.00
N LEU A 545 17.77 -3.48 44.94
CA LEU A 545 19.23 -3.61 44.72
C LEU A 545 19.94 -2.32 45.18
N PRO A 546 21.26 -2.34 45.28
CA PRO A 546 22.02 -1.10 45.55
C PRO A 546 21.79 -0.02 44.44
N GLY A 547 21.44 -0.43 43.23
CA GLY A 547 21.18 0.49 42.11
C GLY A 547 19.73 1.05 42.10
N GLY A 548 18.81 0.47 42.84
CA GLY A 548 17.39 0.85 42.88
C GLY A 548 16.44 -0.35 42.99
N ASP A 549 15.17 -0.07 42.83
CA ASP A 549 14.10 -1.08 42.94
C ASP A 549 13.95 -1.91 41.68
N VAL A 550 13.87 -3.21 41.83
CA VAL A 550 13.62 -4.14 40.70
C VAL A 550 12.13 -4.22 40.43
N GLY A 551 11.74 -3.83 39.21
CA GLY A 551 10.37 -3.95 38.71
C GLY A 551 10.17 -5.25 37.93
N VAL A 552 8.97 -5.80 38.01
CA VAL A 552 8.58 -7.01 37.28
C VAL A 552 7.15 -6.85 36.71
N ALA A 553 6.95 -7.30 35.48
CA ALA A 553 5.62 -7.48 34.90
C ALA A 553 5.45 -8.90 34.36
N LEU A 554 4.26 -9.48 34.55
CA LEU A 554 3.86 -10.79 34.03
C LEU A 554 2.48 -10.66 33.38
N GLY A 555 2.27 -11.34 32.27
CA GLY A 555 0.95 -11.31 31.64
C GLY A 555 0.64 -12.53 30.79
N VAL A 556 -0.64 -12.69 30.54
CA VAL A 556 -1.21 -13.70 29.65
C VAL A 556 -2.22 -13.04 28.70
N GLU A 557 -2.35 -13.56 27.50
CA GLU A 557 -3.26 -13.09 26.47
C GLU A 557 -3.88 -14.28 25.75
N ALA A 558 -5.16 -14.17 25.43
CA ALA A 558 -5.87 -15.06 24.52
C ALA A 558 -6.47 -14.22 23.41
N ARG A 559 -6.21 -14.59 22.14
CA ARG A 559 -6.62 -13.83 20.96
C ARG A 559 -7.28 -14.76 19.94
N TYR A 560 -8.33 -14.28 19.31
CA TYR A 560 -8.98 -14.88 18.15
C TYR A 560 -8.89 -13.91 17.00
N GLU A 561 -8.44 -14.38 15.85
CA GLU A 561 -8.33 -13.62 14.59
C GLU A 561 -9.07 -14.39 13.51
N ALA A 562 -9.82 -13.65 12.68
CA ALA A 562 -10.49 -14.24 11.53
C ALA A 562 -10.58 -13.21 10.38
N TYR A 563 -10.64 -13.73 9.17
CA TYR A 563 -10.99 -12.94 7.99
C TYR A 563 -11.94 -13.77 7.12
N ASP A 564 -12.72 -13.06 6.31
CA ASP A 564 -13.65 -13.63 5.35
C ASP A 564 -13.73 -12.68 4.15
N GLU A 565 -13.55 -13.21 2.95
CA GLU A 565 -13.63 -12.48 1.69
C GLU A 565 -14.62 -13.18 0.77
N ASP A 566 -15.74 -12.51 0.47
CA ASP A 566 -16.83 -12.91 -0.38
C ASP A 566 -16.72 -12.13 -1.71
N ARG A 567 -16.33 -12.82 -2.77
CA ARG A 567 -16.17 -12.29 -4.12
C ARG A 567 -17.50 -12.40 -4.89
N ASP A 568 -17.63 -11.63 -5.94
CA ASP A 568 -18.77 -11.73 -6.84
C ASP A 568 -18.85 -13.14 -7.47
N GLU A 569 -20.05 -13.71 -7.54
CA GLU A 569 -20.30 -15.04 -8.10
C GLU A 569 -19.78 -15.23 -9.54
N ARG A 570 -19.54 -14.12 -10.27
CA ARG A 570 -18.94 -14.13 -11.62
C ARG A 570 -17.41 -14.06 -11.61
N VAL A 571 -16.80 -13.92 -10.44
CA VAL A 571 -15.34 -13.86 -10.24
C VAL A 571 -14.84 -15.09 -9.52
N ASP A 572 -15.62 -15.62 -8.56
CA ASP A 572 -15.23 -16.71 -7.64
C ASP A 572 -15.30 -18.12 -8.26
N GLY A 573 -15.85 -18.26 -9.46
CA GLY A 573 -16.05 -19.53 -10.14
C GLY A 573 -17.45 -20.15 -9.98
N THR A 574 -18.36 -19.50 -9.25
CA THR A 574 -19.77 -19.92 -9.14
C THR A 574 -20.48 -19.79 -10.48
N ILE A 575 -20.29 -18.66 -11.17
CA ILE A 575 -20.75 -18.44 -12.55
C ILE A 575 -19.54 -18.49 -13.48
N THR A 576 -19.41 -19.57 -14.25
CA THR A 576 -18.32 -19.77 -15.21
C THR A 576 -18.70 -19.27 -16.61
N TYR A 577 -17.69 -18.88 -17.38
CA TYR A 577 -17.82 -18.56 -18.79
C TYR A 577 -17.38 -19.75 -19.63
N THR A 578 -18.19 -20.15 -20.60
CA THR A 578 -17.80 -21.13 -21.63
C THR A 578 -17.74 -20.44 -22.98
N ASP A 579 -16.57 -20.41 -23.59
CA ASP A 579 -16.36 -19.83 -24.91
C ASP A 579 -17.08 -20.65 -25.97
N ALA A 580 -18.02 -20.03 -26.69
CA ALA A 580 -18.83 -20.74 -27.71
C ALA A 580 -18.05 -21.05 -28.98
N VAL A 581 -16.88 -20.45 -29.19
CA VAL A 581 -16.00 -20.69 -30.35
C VAL A 581 -15.00 -21.79 -30.09
N THR A 582 -14.31 -21.73 -28.93
CA THR A 582 -13.24 -22.68 -28.58
C THR A 582 -13.73 -23.83 -27.70
N GLY A 583 -14.81 -23.65 -26.95
CA GLY A 583 -15.29 -24.60 -25.94
C GLY A 583 -14.52 -24.56 -24.64
N GLU A 584 -13.58 -23.65 -24.48
CA GLU A 584 -12.80 -23.45 -23.24
C GLU A 584 -13.68 -22.89 -22.12
N VAL A 585 -13.42 -23.34 -20.91
CA VAL A 585 -14.14 -22.89 -19.70
C VAL A 585 -13.22 -22.03 -18.85
N SER A 586 -13.68 -20.84 -18.51
CA SER A 586 -13.02 -19.91 -17.57
C SER A 586 -13.82 -19.82 -16.29
N GLN A 587 -13.12 -19.75 -15.15
CA GLN A 587 -13.71 -19.57 -13.83
C GLN A 587 -14.18 -18.12 -13.57
N THR A 588 -13.93 -17.19 -14.49
CA THR A 588 -14.45 -15.82 -14.41
C THR A 588 -15.32 -15.48 -15.63
N ASP A 589 -16.49 -14.91 -15.35
CA ASP A 589 -17.38 -14.33 -16.36
C ASP A 589 -17.19 -12.81 -16.51
N VAL A 590 -16.28 -12.20 -15.74
CA VAL A 590 -16.00 -10.76 -15.81
C VAL A 590 -14.81 -10.49 -16.71
N TYR A 591 -15.02 -9.67 -17.75
CA TYR A 591 -13.96 -9.25 -18.66
C TYR A 591 -12.92 -8.39 -17.92
N GLY A 592 -11.64 -8.67 -18.14
CA GLY A 592 -10.54 -7.94 -17.53
C GLY A 592 -10.33 -8.21 -16.03
N THR A 593 -10.86 -9.33 -15.51
CA THR A 593 -10.68 -9.75 -14.12
C THR A 593 -10.22 -11.21 -14.08
N SER A 594 -9.14 -11.49 -13.36
CA SER A 594 -8.69 -12.85 -13.09
C SER A 594 -9.67 -13.58 -12.17
N PRO A 595 -9.86 -14.90 -12.33
CA PRO A 595 -10.65 -15.69 -11.41
C PRO A 595 -10.02 -15.64 -10.02
N THR A 596 -10.82 -15.34 -9.01
CA THR A 596 -10.39 -15.25 -7.62
C THR A 596 -11.48 -15.86 -6.74
N PRO A 597 -11.27 -17.06 -6.18
CA PRO A 597 -12.25 -17.72 -5.32
C PRO A 597 -12.40 -16.96 -4.00
N ASP A 598 -13.51 -17.23 -3.30
CA ASP A 598 -13.70 -16.82 -1.92
C ASP A 598 -12.60 -17.38 -1.03
N SER A 599 -12.25 -16.60 0.00
CA SER A 599 -11.20 -16.99 0.94
C SER A 599 -11.60 -16.63 2.36
N ASN A 600 -11.36 -17.54 3.29
CA ASN A 600 -11.62 -17.31 4.70
C ASN A 600 -10.64 -18.10 5.57
N GLY A 601 -10.43 -17.58 6.77
CA GLY A 601 -9.57 -18.25 7.73
C GLY A 601 -9.72 -17.71 9.14
N SER A 602 -9.37 -18.53 10.12
CA SER A 602 -9.37 -18.11 11.52
C SER A 602 -8.33 -18.84 12.34
N ARG A 603 -7.85 -18.20 13.40
CA ARG A 603 -6.91 -18.83 14.34
C ARG A 603 -7.12 -18.34 15.77
N ASN A 604 -6.71 -19.18 16.72
CA ASN A 604 -6.59 -18.83 18.12
C ASN A 604 -5.12 -18.70 18.50
N VAL A 605 -4.82 -17.70 19.31
CA VAL A 605 -3.47 -17.41 19.79
C VAL A 605 -3.50 -17.32 21.32
N TYR A 606 -2.57 -18.00 21.98
CA TYR A 606 -2.38 -17.94 23.42
C TYR A 606 -0.96 -17.50 23.71
N ALA A 607 -0.81 -16.45 24.52
CA ALA A 607 0.48 -15.87 24.84
C ALA A 607 0.73 -15.76 26.34
N ALA A 608 2.01 -15.81 26.70
CA ALA A 608 2.48 -15.48 28.04
C ALA A 608 3.78 -14.69 27.93
N PHE A 609 3.94 -13.67 28.75
CA PHE A 609 5.14 -12.85 28.79
C PHE A 609 5.61 -12.55 30.20
N ALA A 610 6.90 -12.24 30.33
CA ALA A 610 7.53 -11.77 31.55
C ALA A 610 8.51 -10.66 31.20
N GLU A 611 8.56 -9.63 32.04
CA GLU A 611 9.46 -8.50 31.92
C GLU A 611 10.06 -8.16 33.28
N ALA A 612 11.33 -7.75 33.31
CA ALA A 612 12.02 -7.27 34.51
C ALA A 612 12.86 -6.02 34.19
N SER A 613 12.74 -5.02 35.04
CA SER A 613 13.56 -3.81 35.08
C SER A 613 14.55 -3.95 36.24
N VAL A 614 15.83 -3.93 35.94
CA VAL A 614 16.92 -4.21 36.93
C VAL A 614 17.92 -3.06 36.96
N PRO A 615 17.74 -2.09 37.86
CA PRO A 615 18.70 -1.02 38.07
C PRO A 615 19.92 -1.58 38.88
N LEU A 616 21.07 -1.68 38.20
CA LEU A 616 22.29 -2.25 38.77
C LEU A 616 23.15 -1.21 39.49
N VAL A 617 23.17 0.02 38.97
CA VAL A 617 23.99 1.10 39.52
C VAL A 617 23.17 2.39 39.62
N SER A 618 23.30 3.08 40.78
CA SER A 618 22.73 4.40 41.01
C SER A 618 23.86 5.45 41.30
N PRO A 619 23.58 6.75 41.17
CA PRO A 619 24.55 7.81 41.44
C PRO A 619 25.14 7.75 42.85
N ASP A 620 24.37 7.29 43.84
CA ASP A 620 24.79 7.16 45.24
C ASP A 620 25.92 6.18 45.46
N MET A 621 26.14 5.23 44.53
CA MET A 621 27.24 4.25 44.59
C MET A 621 28.59 4.84 44.26
N ASN A 622 28.63 6.03 43.66
CA ASN A 622 29.86 6.77 43.30
C ASN A 622 30.87 5.92 42.52
N ILE A 623 30.43 5.11 41.57
CA ILE A 623 31.27 4.28 40.70
C ILE A 623 31.81 5.17 39.55
N PRO A 624 33.17 5.33 39.42
CA PRO A 624 33.71 6.16 38.36
C PRO A 624 33.25 5.72 36.96
N LEU A 625 32.80 6.66 36.13
CA LEU A 625 32.27 6.44 34.77
C LEU A 625 31.02 5.57 34.68
N VAL A 626 30.32 5.31 35.76
CA VAL A 626 29.05 4.61 35.80
C VAL A 626 28.12 5.31 36.79
N ASN A 627 27.47 6.36 36.31
CA ASN A 627 26.50 7.11 37.12
C ASN A 627 25.20 6.30 37.30
N THR A 628 24.65 5.76 36.20
CA THR A 628 23.59 4.76 36.24
C THR A 628 23.90 3.62 35.28
N PHE A 629 23.39 2.42 35.59
CA PHE A 629 23.39 1.29 34.72
C PHE A 629 22.13 0.45 34.96
N ASP A 630 21.22 0.45 33.95
CA ASP A 630 19.91 -0.17 34.03
C ASP A 630 19.77 -1.26 32.95
N LEU A 631 19.14 -2.39 33.28
CA LEU A 631 18.84 -3.45 32.36
C LEU A 631 17.32 -3.68 32.26
N GLN A 632 16.85 -3.96 31.05
CA GLN A 632 15.54 -4.53 30.79
C GLN A 632 15.69 -5.92 30.21
N LEU A 633 14.96 -6.87 30.78
CA LEU A 633 14.89 -8.25 30.31
C LEU A 633 13.43 -8.56 30.03
N ALA A 634 13.14 -9.08 28.86
CA ALA A 634 11.79 -9.53 28.53
C ALA A 634 11.84 -10.86 27.77
N ALA A 635 10.79 -11.64 27.88
CA ALA A 635 10.59 -12.86 27.11
C ALA A 635 9.09 -13.11 26.91
N ARG A 636 8.73 -13.52 25.69
CA ARG A 636 7.36 -13.89 25.32
C ARG A 636 7.33 -15.22 24.59
N TYR A 637 6.26 -15.97 24.79
CA TYR A 637 5.93 -17.16 24.02
C TYR A 637 4.50 -17.06 23.53
N GLU A 638 4.27 -17.37 22.26
CA GLU A 638 2.94 -17.47 21.67
C GLU A 638 2.72 -18.84 21.06
N HIS A 639 1.49 -19.32 21.12
CA HIS A 639 1.04 -20.54 20.49
C HIS A 639 -0.17 -20.27 19.60
N TYR A 640 -0.05 -20.65 18.36
CA TYR A 640 -1.04 -20.46 17.29
C TYR A 640 -1.68 -21.81 16.97
N SER A 641 -2.99 -21.81 16.71
CA SER A 641 -3.74 -23.04 16.39
C SER A 641 -3.42 -23.63 15.02
N ASP A 642 -2.88 -22.81 14.09
CA ASP A 642 -2.56 -23.20 12.72
C ASP A 642 -1.14 -23.74 12.54
N PHE A 643 -0.10 -23.06 13.01
CA PHE A 643 1.29 -23.50 12.84
C PHE A 643 2.03 -23.85 14.14
N GLY A 644 1.43 -23.66 15.32
CA GLY A 644 2.01 -24.05 16.61
C GLY A 644 2.73 -22.94 17.34
N GLY A 645 3.87 -23.23 17.97
CA GLY A 645 4.57 -22.29 18.87
C GLY A 645 5.58 -21.39 18.15
N SER A 646 5.60 -20.10 18.50
CA SER A 646 6.58 -19.11 18.00
C SER A 646 8.01 -19.32 18.55
N GLY A 647 8.22 -20.27 19.47
CA GLY A 647 9.43 -20.27 20.29
C GLY A 647 9.44 -19.13 21.32
N ILE A 648 10.42 -19.14 22.21
CA ILE A 648 10.60 -18.05 23.17
C ILE A 648 11.32 -16.91 22.47
N LYS A 649 10.74 -15.71 22.51
CA LYS A 649 11.31 -14.49 21.93
C LYS A 649 11.87 -13.63 23.07
N PRO A 650 13.20 -13.64 23.27
CA PRO A 650 13.87 -12.86 24.31
C PRO A 650 14.21 -11.44 23.85
N ARG A 651 14.32 -10.54 24.83
CA ARG A 651 14.86 -9.19 24.64
C ARG A 651 15.77 -8.84 25.82
N VAL A 652 16.87 -8.18 25.53
CA VAL A 652 17.78 -7.58 26.51
C VAL A 652 18.07 -6.14 26.05
N ALA A 653 17.75 -5.15 26.88
CA ALA A 653 18.14 -3.78 26.64
C ALA A 653 18.92 -3.22 27.84
N ALA A 654 19.83 -2.31 27.58
CA ALA A 654 20.65 -1.68 28.58
C ALA A 654 20.76 -0.17 28.37
N ALA A 655 20.75 0.59 29.45
CA ALA A 655 21.09 2.01 29.49
C ALA A 655 22.23 2.25 30.44
N TRP A 656 23.28 2.93 29.95
CA TRP A 656 24.46 3.30 30.72
C TRP A 656 24.67 4.81 30.64
N LYS A 657 24.65 5.49 31.79
CA LYS A 657 25.04 6.90 31.93
C LYS A 657 26.43 6.96 32.55
N PRO A 658 27.52 7.16 31.77
CA PRO A 658 28.85 7.44 32.32
C PRO A 658 28.91 8.80 32.99
N PHE A 659 28.12 9.76 32.48
CA PHE A 659 27.97 11.14 32.95
C PHE A 659 26.52 11.57 32.89
N ASP A 660 26.08 12.56 33.66
CA ASP A 660 24.71 13.06 33.65
C ASP A 660 24.26 13.56 32.27
N PHE A 661 25.17 14.06 31.47
CA PHE A 661 24.90 14.61 30.15
C PHE A 661 25.01 13.60 29.00
N LEU A 662 25.46 12.38 29.27
CA LEU A 662 25.69 11.36 28.25
C LEU A 662 25.10 10.02 28.67
N LYS A 663 24.20 9.50 27.85
CA LYS A 663 23.63 8.17 27.96
C LYS A 663 23.99 7.35 26.73
N LEU A 664 24.45 6.12 26.95
CA LEU A 664 24.59 5.10 25.92
C LEU A 664 23.49 4.07 26.13
N ARG A 665 22.88 3.66 25.06
CA ARG A 665 21.82 2.66 25.08
C ARG A 665 22.04 1.58 24.04
N GLY A 666 21.49 0.39 24.28
CA GLY A 666 21.51 -0.70 23.30
C GLY A 666 20.51 -1.77 23.64
N ALA A 667 19.95 -2.37 22.61
CA ALA A 667 19.00 -3.47 22.73
C ALA A 667 19.36 -4.58 21.74
N TRP A 668 19.09 -5.81 22.13
CA TRP A 668 19.06 -6.99 21.28
C TRP A 668 17.77 -7.73 21.54
N SER A 669 17.08 -8.13 20.49
CA SER A 669 15.85 -8.90 20.60
C SER A 669 15.72 -9.90 19.46
N LYS A 670 15.04 -11.02 19.75
CA LYS A 670 14.47 -11.90 18.73
C LYS A 670 12.98 -11.66 18.65
N GLY A 671 12.51 -11.48 17.44
CA GLY A 671 11.11 -11.30 17.12
C GLY A 671 10.61 -12.41 16.18
N PHE A 672 9.38 -12.24 15.73
CA PHE A 672 8.77 -13.10 14.73
C PHE A 672 7.54 -12.41 14.11
N ARG A 673 7.18 -12.86 12.91
CA ARG A 673 5.92 -12.55 12.28
C ARG A 673 5.17 -13.83 11.95
N ALA A 674 3.92 -13.93 12.38
CA ALA A 674 3.04 -15.03 12.00
C ALA A 674 2.66 -14.89 10.51
N PRO A 675 2.60 -15.99 9.73
CA PRO A 675 2.10 -15.94 8.37
C PRO A 675 0.71 -15.29 8.32
N ASN A 676 0.46 -14.45 7.33
CA ASN A 676 -0.83 -13.80 7.17
C ASN A 676 -1.91 -14.85 6.89
N LEU A 677 -3.08 -14.75 7.54
CA LEU A 677 -4.18 -15.70 7.37
C LEU A 677 -4.63 -15.84 5.90
N ILE A 678 -4.52 -14.77 5.11
CA ILE A 678 -4.84 -14.81 3.69
C ILE A 678 -3.85 -15.69 2.93
N VAL A 679 -2.55 -15.54 3.17
CA VAL A 679 -1.51 -16.35 2.52
C VAL A 679 -1.71 -17.84 2.80
N VAL A 680 -1.96 -18.22 4.06
CA VAL A 680 -2.12 -19.64 4.43
C VAL A 680 -3.40 -20.29 3.89
N ASN A 681 -4.34 -19.50 3.36
CA ASN A 681 -5.63 -19.97 2.82
C ASN A 681 -5.80 -19.64 1.33
N GLU A 682 -4.86 -18.91 0.71
CA GLU A 682 -4.99 -18.47 -0.69
C GLU A 682 -4.68 -19.62 -1.67
N SER A 683 -5.51 -19.74 -2.71
CA SER A 683 -5.20 -20.46 -3.93
C SER A 683 -5.77 -19.66 -5.09
N VAL A 684 -4.92 -18.99 -5.86
CA VAL A 684 -5.37 -18.06 -6.91
C VAL A 684 -4.65 -18.30 -8.23
N ASP A 685 -5.41 -18.26 -9.32
CA ASP A 685 -4.88 -18.24 -10.69
C ASP A 685 -4.83 -16.78 -11.17
N ARG A 686 -3.64 -16.27 -11.47
CA ARG A 686 -3.40 -14.95 -12.04
C ARG A 686 -3.05 -15.09 -13.51
N SER A 687 -3.35 -14.08 -14.32
CA SER A 687 -2.93 -14.04 -15.72
C SER A 687 -2.05 -12.83 -15.93
N ASN A 688 -0.77 -13.09 -16.16
CA ASN A 688 0.22 -12.06 -16.45
C ASN A 688 0.87 -12.33 -17.79
N ALA A 689 1.27 -11.27 -18.51
CA ALA A 689 2.12 -11.43 -19.68
C ALA A 689 3.49 -11.93 -19.22
N ARG A 690 3.93 -13.06 -19.78
CA ARG A 690 5.24 -13.65 -19.51
C ARG A 690 5.91 -14.06 -20.81
N GLU A 691 7.16 -13.69 -20.98
CA GLU A 691 7.98 -14.08 -22.10
C GLU A 691 8.46 -15.51 -21.91
N ASP A 692 8.36 -16.32 -22.97
CA ASP A 692 8.94 -17.66 -23.00
C ASP A 692 10.41 -17.57 -23.43
N SER A 693 11.30 -17.40 -22.46
CA SER A 693 12.74 -17.22 -22.68
C SER A 693 13.38 -18.39 -23.43
N TYR A 694 12.89 -19.64 -23.29
CA TYR A 694 13.39 -20.78 -24.04
C TYR A 694 12.97 -20.75 -25.50
N ALA A 695 11.74 -20.31 -25.78
CA ALA A 695 11.28 -20.11 -27.16
C ALA A 695 11.97 -18.88 -27.79
N CYS A 696 12.26 -17.85 -27.02
CA CYS A 696 13.07 -16.71 -27.45
C CYS A 696 14.46 -17.16 -27.91
N GLU A 697 15.18 -17.93 -27.09
CA GLU A 697 16.46 -18.50 -27.43
C GLU A 697 16.40 -19.30 -28.74
N ALA A 698 15.36 -20.12 -28.94
CA ALA A 698 15.17 -20.85 -30.19
C ALA A 698 14.99 -19.88 -31.38
N GLY A 699 14.22 -18.80 -31.20
CA GLY A 699 14.02 -17.77 -32.21
C GLY A 699 15.28 -17.03 -32.63
N VAL A 700 16.15 -16.73 -31.68
CA VAL A 700 17.46 -16.10 -31.92
C VAL A 700 18.38 -17.09 -32.68
N ARG A 701 18.47 -18.37 -32.23
CA ARG A 701 19.32 -19.36 -32.86
C ARG A 701 18.90 -19.75 -34.29
N ASN A 702 17.59 -19.77 -34.54
CA ASN A 702 17.09 -20.08 -35.89
C ASN A 702 17.02 -18.84 -36.80
N GLY A 703 17.36 -17.65 -36.31
CA GLY A 703 17.38 -16.38 -37.02
C GLY A 703 16.03 -15.72 -37.23
N THR A 704 15.01 -16.11 -36.44
CA THR A 704 13.69 -15.43 -36.41
C THR A 704 13.82 -14.04 -35.83
N PHE A 705 14.61 -13.87 -34.75
CA PHE A 705 14.91 -12.61 -34.08
C PHE A 705 16.42 -12.30 -34.19
N PRO A 706 16.78 -11.00 -34.31
CA PRO A 706 18.18 -10.57 -34.31
C PRO A 706 18.87 -10.75 -32.95
N THR A 707 18.18 -10.38 -31.87
CA THR A 707 18.67 -10.44 -30.50
C THR A 707 17.60 -11.02 -29.57
N PHE A 708 17.97 -11.30 -28.33
CA PHE A 708 17.05 -11.79 -27.29
C PHE A 708 16.00 -10.70 -26.90
N GLY A 709 16.41 -9.46 -26.82
CA GLY A 709 15.51 -8.33 -26.54
C GLY A 709 14.45 -8.06 -27.61
N ASP A 710 14.60 -8.63 -28.83
CA ASP A 710 13.62 -8.48 -29.92
C ASP A 710 12.44 -9.49 -29.82
N CYS A 711 12.42 -10.34 -28.80
CA CYS A 711 11.50 -11.49 -28.69
C CYS A 711 10.07 -11.17 -28.22
N THR A 712 9.60 -9.94 -28.32
CA THR A 712 8.30 -9.48 -27.85
C THR A 712 7.10 -10.34 -28.31
N GLY A 713 7.25 -11.13 -29.37
CA GLY A 713 6.23 -12.05 -29.88
C GLY A 713 5.90 -13.24 -28.98
N PHE A 714 6.76 -13.57 -28.03
CA PHE A 714 6.56 -14.67 -27.07
C PHE A 714 6.05 -14.20 -25.69
N SER A 715 5.89 -12.90 -25.49
CA SER A 715 5.28 -12.32 -24.30
C SER A 715 3.75 -12.39 -24.45
N VAL A 716 3.14 -13.39 -23.84
CA VAL A 716 1.68 -13.62 -23.88
C VAL A 716 1.15 -13.86 -22.47
N GLY A 717 -0.16 -13.68 -22.29
CA GLY A 717 -0.83 -13.97 -21.02
C GLY A 717 -0.64 -15.44 -20.64
N ARG A 718 -0.04 -15.69 -19.47
CA ARG A 718 0.17 -17.05 -18.92
C ARG A 718 -0.57 -17.18 -17.61
N THR A 719 -1.08 -18.38 -17.32
CA THR A 719 -1.66 -18.68 -16.01
C THR A 719 -0.54 -18.91 -15.01
N GLU A 720 -0.53 -18.08 -13.98
CA GLU A 720 0.31 -18.19 -12.80
C GLU A 720 -0.55 -18.67 -11.64
N ARG A 721 -0.33 -19.91 -11.17
CA ARG A 721 -1.06 -20.50 -10.05
C ARG A 721 -0.26 -20.34 -8.79
N ARG A 722 -0.81 -19.57 -7.85
CA ARG A 722 -0.26 -19.39 -6.51
C ARG A 722 -0.98 -20.29 -5.53
N THR A 723 -0.19 -21.02 -4.74
CA THR A 723 -0.64 -21.88 -3.65
C THR A 723 0.29 -21.67 -2.46
N VAL A 724 0.00 -22.31 -1.34
CA VAL A 724 0.83 -22.23 -0.13
C VAL A 724 1.58 -23.55 0.10
N ALA A 725 2.81 -23.47 0.61
CA ALA A 725 3.56 -24.66 1.06
C ALA A 725 2.90 -25.31 2.27
N GLU A 726 2.93 -26.65 2.36
CA GLU A 726 2.30 -27.41 3.45
C GLU A 726 2.92 -27.12 4.82
N ASP A 727 4.17 -26.67 4.87
CA ASP A 727 4.98 -26.45 6.08
C ASP A 727 5.29 -24.97 6.33
N ILE A 728 4.49 -24.04 5.76
CA ILE A 728 4.67 -22.61 5.99
C ILE A 728 4.65 -22.31 7.50
N GLY A 729 5.66 -21.60 7.97
CA GLY A 729 5.89 -21.26 9.36
C GLY A 729 6.06 -19.76 9.62
N PRO A 730 6.30 -19.39 10.88
CA PRO A 730 6.57 -18.00 11.21
C PRO A 730 7.91 -17.54 10.63
N GLU A 731 7.94 -16.30 10.17
CA GLU A 731 9.18 -15.61 9.90
C GLU A 731 9.90 -15.29 11.21
N GLU A 732 11.20 -15.28 11.21
CA GLU A 732 12.00 -14.91 12.38
C GLU A 732 12.78 -13.63 12.13
N ASP A 733 12.95 -12.81 13.15
CA ASP A 733 13.78 -11.63 13.08
C ASP A 733 14.75 -11.51 14.27
N THR A 734 15.90 -10.90 13.98
CA THR A 734 16.87 -10.46 14.97
C THR A 734 17.05 -8.96 14.83
N ASN A 735 16.82 -8.24 15.92
CA ASN A 735 16.97 -6.79 15.97
C ASN A 735 18.13 -6.42 16.89
N ILE A 736 18.99 -5.52 16.43
CA ILE A 736 20.05 -4.90 17.21
C ILE A 736 19.92 -3.39 17.07
N THR A 737 19.81 -2.70 18.19
CA THR A 737 19.79 -1.23 18.23
C THR A 737 20.80 -0.74 19.24
N TYR A 738 21.61 0.26 18.90
CA TYR A 738 22.54 0.90 19.85
C TYR A 738 22.76 2.36 19.48
N GLY A 739 22.88 3.18 20.51
CA GLY A 739 23.01 4.61 20.27
C GLY A 739 23.42 5.42 21.52
N LEU A 740 23.35 6.72 21.33
CA LEU A 740 23.70 7.68 22.37
C LEU A 740 22.65 8.78 22.48
N VAL A 741 22.46 9.27 23.70
CA VAL A 741 21.69 10.48 24.01
C VAL A 741 22.63 11.47 24.73
N PHE A 742 22.69 12.67 24.18
CA PHE A 742 23.47 13.76 24.72
C PHE A 742 22.54 14.88 25.24
N GLU A 743 22.53 15.11 26.54
CA GLU A 743 21.66 16.07 27.25
C GLU A 743 22.49 16.91 28.23
N PRO A 744 23.12 17.98 27.77
CA PRO A 744 24.05 18.79 28.58
C PRO A 744 23.32 19.71 29.55
N ARG A 745 22.53 19.19 30.48
CA ARG A 745 21.75 19.94 31.47
C ARG A 745 22.66 20.43 32.62
N GLY A 746 22.32 21.57 33.22
CA GLY A 746 23.02 22.12 34.40
C GLY A 746 24.38 22.77 34.13
N ILE A 747 24.74 23.04 32.89
CA ILE A 747 25.94 23.76 32.49
C ILE A 747 25.79 25.25 32.87
N ASN A 748 26.78 25.77 33.61
CA ASN A 748 26.82 27.18 33.99
C ASN A 748 27.85 27.98 33.14
N GLY A 749 27.60 29.28 32.96
CA GLY A 749 28.49 30.20 32.26
C GLY A 749 28.25 30.29 30.76
N PRO A 750 29.29 30.57 29.92
CA PRO A 750 29.07 30.85 28.50
C PRO A 750 28.48 29.70 27.68
N LEU A 751 28.52 28.47 28.18
CA LEU A 751 27.99 27.30 27.52
C LEU A 751 26.58 26.92 28.02
N SER A 752 25.96 27.72 28.88
CA SER A 752 24.60 27.45 29.40
C SER A 752 23.54 27.40 28.28
N PHE A 753 23.78 27.96 27.11
CA PHE A 753 22.91 27.85 25.94
C PHE A 753 22.74 26.40 25.43
N LEU A 754 23.63 25.47 25.84
CA LEU A 754 23.50 24.06 25.52
C LEU A 754 22.51 23.30 26.42
N ASN A 755 22.09 23.88 27.54
CA ASN A 755 21.20 23.17 28.49
C ASN A 755 19.84 22.71 27.86
N PRO A 756 19.25 23.48 26.95
CA PRO A 756 18.02 23.06 26.28
C PRO A 756 18.19 21.98 25.19
N LEU A 757 19.45 21.62 24.88
CA LEU A 757 19.76 20.72 23.77
C LEU A 757 19.61 19.26 24.17
N THR A 758 18.93 18.47 23.33
CA THR A 758 18.96 17.00 23.34
C THR A 758 19.33 16.50 21.96
N ILE A 759 20.33 15.63 21.87
CA ILE A 759 20.71 14.96 20.62
C ILE A 759 20.66 13.45 20.84
N THR A 760 19.99 12.74 19.94
CA THR A 760 20.01 11.28 19.88
C THR A 760 20.56 10.78 18.55
N VAL A 761 21.34 9.71 18.60
CA VAL A 761 21.86 9.02 17.42
C VAL A 761 21.79 7.53 17.71
N ASP A 762 21.02 6.81 16.91
CA ASP A 762 20.82 5.37 17.06
C ASP A 762 21.13 4.64 15.75
N ARG A 763 21.97 3.61 15.80
CA ARG A 763 22.16 2.61 14.74
C ARG A 763 21.20 1.47 15.00
N TRP A 764 20.59 0.94 13.94
CA TRP A 764 19.72 -0.22 14.00
C TRP A 764 20.02 -1.19 12.87
N GLU A 765 19.85 -2.48 13.15
CA GLU A 765 20.09 -3.61 12.26
C GLU A 765 18.93 -4.59 12.45
N ILE A 766 18.27 -4.99 11.35
CA ILE A 766 17.14 -5.92 11.33
C ILE A 766 17.49 -7.02 10.33
N GLU A 767 17.75 -8.22 10.83
CA GLU A 767 17.92 -9.43 10.05
C GLU A 767 16.62 -10.23 10.10
N ARG A 768 16.01 -10.49 8.94
CA ARG A 768 14.79 -11.28 8.81
C ARG A 768 15.11 -12.58 8.09
N GLU A 769 14.78 -13.69 8.70
CA GLU A 769 15.00 -15.04 8.18
C GLU A 769 13.67 -15.73 7.91
N ASN A 770 13.65 -16.62 6.91
CA ASN A 770 12.45 -17.39 6.56
C ASN A 770 11.26 -16.49 6.22
N VAL A 771 11.49 -15.37 5.53
CA VAL A 771 10.43 -14.48 5.08
C VAL A 771 9.56 -15.20 4.05
N VAL A 772 8.24 -15.05 4.19
CA VAL A 772 7.28 -15.61 3.27
C VAL A 772 7.29 -14.83 1.96
N GLY A 773 7.65 -15.51 0.89
CA GLY A 773 7.75 -14.95 -0.45
C GLY A 773 7.37 -15.95 -1.52
N VAL A 774 7.57 -15.56 -2.77
CA VAL A 774 7.43 -16.41 -3.95
C VAL A 774 8.71 -16.34 -4.77
N PHE A 775 9.09 -17.42 -5.43
CA PHE A 775 10.22 -17.39 -6.35
C PHE A 775 9.98 -16.45 -7.54
N GLY A 776 8.72 -16.30 -7.93
CA GLY A 776 8.30 -15.45 -9.03
C GLY A 776 8.23 -16.19 -10.37
N ALA A 777 7.15 -15.90 -11.10
CA ALA A 777 6.88 -16.59 -12.37
C ALA A 777 7.98 -16.36 -13.42
N GLU A 778 8.57 -15.17 -13.45
CA GLU A 778 9.69 -14.84 -14.36
C GLU A 778 10.94 -15.65 -14.03
N ASN A 779 11.28 -15.75 -12.75
CA ASN A 779 12.41 -16.57 -12.30
C ASN A 779 12.16 -18.06 -12.60
N HIS A 780 10.90 -18.54 -12.47
CA HIS A 780 10.55 -19.91 -12.87
C HIS A 780 10.78 -20.17 -14.36
N VAL A 781 10.38 -19.24 -15.23
CA VAL A 781 10.59 -19.35 -16.69
C VAL A 781 12.06 -19.26 -17.05
N SER A 782 12.83 -18.36 -16.43
CA SER A 782 14.27 -18.21 -16.63
C SER A 782 15.04 -19.45 -16.15
N LEU A 783 14.62 -20.05 -15.03
CA LEU A 783 15.17 -21.31 -14.56
C LEU A 783 14.82 -22.48 -15.50
N ASP A 784 13.59 -22.53 -16.05
CA ASP A 784 13.22 -23.55 -17.05
C ASP A 784 14.07 -23.42 -18.32
N TYR A 785 14.32 -22.19 -18.78
CA TYR A 785 15.22 -21.92 -19.91
C TYR A 785 16.62 -22.46 -19.63
N LEU A 786 17.24 -22.11 -18.51
CA LEU A 786 18.55 -22.61 -18.10
C LEU A 786 18.59 -24.14 -18.05
N LEU A 787 17.64 -24.76 -17.36
CA LEU A 787 17.58 -26.21 -17.17
C LEU A 787 17.35 -26.94 -18.51
N ARG A 788 16.55 -26.38 -19.43
CA ARG A 788 16.35 -26.98 -20.78
C ARG A 788 17.61 -26.95 -21.62
N LEU A 789 18.44 -25.92 -21.54
CA LEU A 789 19.75 -25.92 -22.16
C LEU A 789 20.67 -27.00 -21.61
N GLN A 790 20.45 -27.42 -20.36
CA GLN A 790 21.19 -28.51 -19.71
C GLN A 790 20.55 -29.89 -19.89
N GLY A 791 19.45 -30.01 -20.66
CA GLY A 791 18.74 -31.25 -20.92
C GLY A 791 17.76 -31.70 -19.81
N SER A 792 17.35 -30.78 -18.91
CA SER A 792 16.35 -30.95 -17.87
C SER A 792 15.17 -29.97 -18.07
N SER A 793 14.33 -29.77 -17.08
CA SER A 793 13.24 -28.76 -17.09
C SER A 793 12.87 -28.37 -15.67
N ASN A 794 12.26 -27.20 -15.52
CA ASN A 794 11.67 -26.79 -14.25
C ASN A 794 10.28 -27.42 -14.10
N PRO A 795 10.04 -28.25 -13.04
CA PRO A 795 8.73 -28.88 -12.83
C PRO A 795 7.59 -27.86 -12.57
N ASN A 796 7.94 -26.66 -12.13
CA ASN A 796 6.98 -25.59 -11.88
C ASN A 796 6.52 -24.86 -13.16
N VAL A 797 7.15 -25.13 -14.32
CA VAL A 797 6.71 -24.63 -15.62
C VAL A 797 6.04 -25.77 -16.39
N VAL A 798 4.74 -25.84 -16.30
CA VAL A 798 3.92 -26.86 -16.98
C VAL A 798 3.71 -26.43 -18.43
N ARG A 799 4.09 -27.31 -19.37
CA ARG A 799 3.96 -27.06 -20.80
C ARG A 799 3.09 -28.09 -21.48
N ALA A 800 2.39 -27.66 -22.52
CA ALA A 800 1.73 -28.56 -23.47
C ALA A 800 2.73 -29.50 -24.17
N ALA A 801 2.24 -30.58 -24.72
CA ALA A 801 3.05 -31.39 -25.60
C ALA A 801 3.39 -30.60 -26.89
N PRO A 802 4.66 -30.60 -27.35
CA PRO A 802 5.03 -29.85 -28.55
C PRO A 802 4.27 -30.39 -29.78
N ASN A 803 3.69 -29.49 -30.56
CA ASN A 803 3.03 -29.79 -31.85
C ASN A 803 4.04 -29.86 -32.99
N GLU A 804 3.59 -30.08 -34.22
CA GLU A 804 4.48 -30.23 -35.41
C GLU A 804 5.22 -28.91 -35.73
N ASP A 805 4.59 -27.76 -35.49
CA ASP A 805 5.23 -26.45 -35.72
C ASP A 805 6.28 -26.15 -34.63
N ASP A 806 5.99 -26.47 -33.37
CA ASP A 806 6.96 -26.37 -32.26
C ASP A 806 8.22 -27.24 -32.53
N ILE A 807 7.98 -28.50 -32.93
CA ILE A 807 9.09 -29.42 -33.27
C ILE A 807 9.96 -28.82 -34.38
N ALA A 808 9.36 -28.32 -35.45
CA ALA A 808 10.10 -27.73 -36.55
C ALA A 808 10.85 -26.44 -36.13
N PHE A 809 10.26 -25.61 -35.26
CA PHE A 809 10.85 -24.39 -34.80
C PHE A 809 12.10 -24.64 -33.92
N PHE A 810 11.97 -25.51 -32.93
CA PHE A 810 13.06 -25.84 -32.00
C PHE A 810 14.15 -26.70 -32.66
N ASP A 811 13.80 -27.63 -33.57
CA ASP A 811 14.78 -28.43 -34.34
C ASP A 811 15.64 -27.53 -35.22
N ALA A 812 15.06 -26.48 -35.84
CA ALA A 812 15.82 -25.49 -36.63
C ALA A 812 16.83 -24.71 -35.76
N ALA A 813 16.57 -24.54 -34.47
CA ALA A 813 17.47 -23.94 -33.49
C ALA A 813 18.49 -24.92 -32.90
N GLY A 814 18.37 -26.25 -33.18
CA GLY A 814 19.15 -27.29 -32.54
C GLY A 814 18.87 -27.48 -31.06
N LEU A 815 17.63 -27.21 -30.65
CA LEU A 815 17.15 -27.30 -29.27
C LEU A 815 16.09 -28.41 -29.14
N THR A 816 15.90 -28.90 -27.91
CA THR A 816 14.86 -29.89 -27.63
C THR A 816 13.48 -29.24 -27.77
N PRO A 817 12.53 -29.81 -28.55
CA PRO A 817 11.22 -29.24 -28.71
C PRO A 817 10.46 -29.07 -27.39
N ALA A 818 9.82 -27.92 -27.21
CA ALA A 818 8.95 -27.60 -26.09
C ALA A 818 7.64 -27.04 -26.60
N GLY A 819 6.53 -27.41 -25.96
CA GLY A 819 5.23 -26.82 -26.23
C GLY A 819 5.02 -25.52 -25.46
N GLU A 820 3.90 -24.89 -25.67
CA GLU A 820 3.50 -23.65 -25.02
C GLU A 820 3.40 -23.83 -23.49
N ILE A 821 3.74 -22.77 -22.73
CA ILE A 821 3.56 -22.77 -21.27
C ILE A 821 2.05 -22.66 -20.99
N GLU A 822 1.49 -23.64 -20.27
CA GLU A 822 0.10 -23.68 -19.85
C GLU A 822 -0.09 -23.04 -18.46
N VAL A 823 0.76 -23.43 -17.51
CA VAL A 823 0.68 -22.94 -16.11
C VAL A 823 2.10 -22.82 -15.54
N ILE A 824 2.31 -21.75 -14.78
CA ILE A 824 3.48 -21.56 -13.92
C ILE A 824 3.00 -21.73 -12.47
N LEU A 825 3.57 -22.71 -11.76
CA LEU A 825 3.29 -22.96 -10.35
C LEU A 825 4.23 -22.14 -9.50
N ASP A 826 3.70 -21.17 -8.74
CA ASP A 826 4.48 -20.25 -7.91
C ASP A 826 3.95 -20.29 -6.48
N THR A 827 4.67 -20.98 -5.58
CA THR A 827 4.19 -21.31 -4.25
C THR A 827 4.75 -20.35 -3.21
N TYR A 828 3.88 -19.84 -2.30
CA TYR A 828 4.32 -19.12 -1.11
C TYR A 828 5.08 -20.06 -0.18
N ASP A 829 6.29 -19.67 0.19
CA ASP A 829 7.19 -20.48 1.02
C ASP A 829 8.09 -19.57 1.88
N ASN A 830 8.66 -20.11 2.98
CA ASN A 830 9.61 -19.43 3.85
C ASN A 830 11.04 -19.54 3.30
N ASN A 831 11.38 -18.84 2.26
CA ASN A 831 12.68 -18.99 1.57
C ASN A 831 13.43 -17.67 1.29
N GLU A 832 12.94 -16.55 1.76
CA GLU A 832 13.65 -15.28 1.64
C GLU A 832 14.34 -14.86 2.94
N ASN A 833 15.49 -14.20 2.82
CA ASN A 833 16.19 -13.54 3.94
C ASN A 833 16.45 -12.09 3.55
N ILE A 834 16.18 -11.17 4.47
CA ILE A 834 16.25 -9.73 4.24
C ILE A 834 17.06 -9.08 5.36
N ASP A 835 18.09 -8.32 4.98
CA ASP A 835 18.91 -7.53 5.88
C ASP A 835 18.64 -6.04 5.65
N VAL A 836 18.23 -5.33 6.68
CA VAL A 836 17.96 -3.89 6.61
C VAL A 836 18.70 -3.19 7.74
N GLU A 837 19.47 -2.15 7.40
CA GLU A 837 20.28 -1.41 8.35
C GLU A 837 20.15 0.09 8.16
N GLY A 838 20.25 0.85 9.23
CA GLY A 838 20.18 2.30 9.14
C GLY A 838 20.50 3.05 10.41
N TRP A 839 20.28 4.35 10.36
CA TRP A 839 20.50 5.28 11.45
C TRP A 839 19.30 6.19 11.67
N ASP A 840 18.95 6.42 12.91
CA ASP A 840 17.97 7.42 13.32
C ASP A 840 18.67 8.55 14.09
N TYR A 841 18.34 9.79 13.74
CA TYR A 841 18.88 11.01 14.36
C TYR A 841 17.74 11.86 14.89
N ALA A 842 17.88 12.41 16.07
CA ALA A 842 16.99 13.45 16.55
C ALA A 842 17.77 14.57 17.26
N LEU A 843 17.29 15.81 17.07
CA LEU A 843 17.77 16.97 17.76
C LEU A 843 16.57 17.78 18.23
N TYR A 844 16.53 18.05 19.54
CA TYR A 844 15.55 18.90 20.19
C TYR A 844 16.26 20.06 20.87
N TYR A 845 15.70 21.28 20.74
CA TYR A 845 16.21 22.46 21.34
C TYR A 845 15.07 23.37 21.77
N ASP A 846 14.75 23.36 23.09
CA ASP A 846 13.58 24.04 23.64
C ASP A 846 14.06 25.26 24.45
N LEU A 847 13.57 26.42 24.08
CA LEU A 847 13.90 27.71 24.72
C LEU A 847 12.64 28.29 25.34
N ASP A 848 12.49 28.12 26.64
CA ASP A 848 11.36 28.61 27.42
C ASP A 848 11.67 29.98 28.03
N ASP A 849 10.66 30.69 28.41
CA ASP A 849 10.72 31.98 29.11
C ASP A 849 11.51 33.08 28.38
N LEU A 850 11.62 33.04 27.05
CA LEU A 850 12.22 34.12 26.28
C LEU A 850 11.30 35.37 26.33
N PRO A 851 11.86 36.60 26.25
CA PRO A 851 11.05 37.82 26.15
C PRO A 851 10.08 37.85 24.97
N VAL A 852 10.33 37.01 23.96
CA VAL A 852 9.51 36.87 22.74
C VAL A 852 8.60 35.64 22.79
N GLY A 853 8.52 34.93 23.90
CA GLY A 853 7.80 33.68 24.09
C GLY A 853 8.66 32.44 23.86
N ASP A 854 8.07 31.27 24.04
CA ASP A 854 8.76 29.98 23.95
C ASP A 854 9.03 29.59 22.48
N LEU A 855 10.17 28.99 22.24
CA LEU A 855 10.61 28.53 20.91
C LEU A 855 11.12 27.10 21.01
N SER A 856 10.53 26.20 20.26
CA SER A 856 10.98 24.81 20.14
C SER A 856 11.46 24.52 18.72
N PHE A 857 12.61 23.87 18.63
CA PHE A 857 13.18 23.34 17.39
C PHE A 857 13.34 21.83 17.51
N LYS A 858 12.76 21.09 16.56
CA LYS A 858 12.83 19.64 16.47
C LYS A 858 13.32 19.25 15.08
N LEU A 859 14.31 18.36 15.01
CA LEU A 859 14.76 17.71 13.79
C LEU A 859 14.77 16.21 14.03
N ASN A 860 14.09 15.45 13.19
CA ASN A 860 14.17 14.01 13.14
C ASN A 860 14.62 13.61 11.74
N ALA A 861 15.53 12.66 11.63
CA ALA A 861 16.00 12.14 10.35
C ALA A 861 16.22 10.62 10.45
N SER A 862 15.94 9.92 9.37
CA SER A 862 16.23 8.51 9.18
C SER A 862 17.12 8.35 7.96
N TYR A 863 18.16 7.57 8.08
CA TYR A 863 19.07 7.19 7.02
C TYR A 863 19.04 5.68 6.84
N LEU A 864 18.65 5.22 5.67
CA LEU A 864 18.66 3.82 5.27
C LEU A 864 20.02 3.53 4.63
N ASP A 865 20.79 2.61 5.20
CA ASP A 865 22.17 2.31 4.81
C ASP A 865 22.26 1.09 3.90
N THR A 866 21.47 0.05 4.22
CA THR A 866 21.41 -1.21 3.49
C THR A 866 19.98 -1.70 3.43
N TYR A 867 19.56 -2.21 2.27
CA TYR A 867 18.37 -3.02 2.11
C TYR A 867 18.67 -4.16 1.14
N PHE A 868 19.07 -5.30 1.68
CA PHE A 868 19.52 -6.43 0.92
C PHE A 868 18.58 -7.62 1.03
N ILE A 869 18.12 -8.13 -0.12
CA ILE A 869 17.31 -9.35 -0.22
C ILE A 869 18.22 -10.46 -0.75
N ALA A 870 18.41 -11.51 0.06
CA ALA A 870 19.31 -12.59 -0.32
C ALA A 870 18.75 -13.39 -1.49
N LEU A 871 19.63 -13.75 -2.42
CA LEU A 871 19.31 -14.60 -3.57
C LEU A 871 18.85 -16.00 -3.10
N SER A 872 17.68 -16.43 -3.58
CA SER A 872 17.27 -17.81 -3.46
C SER A 872 18.24 -18.74 -4.24
N PRO A 873 18.35 -20.05 -3.91
CA PRO A 873 19.22 -20.96 -4.66
C PRO A 873 18.91 -21.01 -6.16
N GLY A 874 17.64 -20.88 -6.55
CA GLY A 874 17.22 -20.84 -7.96
C GLY A 874 17.69 -19.57 -8.67
N ALA A 875 17.53 -18.43 -8.01
CA ALA A 875 17.97 -17.12 -8.50
C ALA A 875 19.49 -17.05 -8.63
N GLN A 876 20.24 -17.59 -7.68
CA GLN A 876 21.70 -17.69 -7.78
C GLN A 876 22.14 -18.53 -8.99
N MET A 877 21.44 -19.64 -9.29
CA MET A 877 21.72 -20.44 -10.48
C MET A 877 21.49 -19.64 -11.77
N ILE A 878 20.45 -18.83 -11.85
CA ILE A 878 20.15 -17.98 -13.00
C ILE A 878 21.26 -16.92 -13.14
N ARG A 879 21.61 -16.21 -12.06
CA ARG A 879 22.68 -15.20 -12.06
C ARG A 879 24.03 -15.76 -12.46
N ASP A 880 24.44 -16.89 -11.90
CA ASP A 880 25.70 -17.55 -12.26
C ASP A 880 25.72 -17.95 -13.76
N ALA A 881 24.55 -18.31 -14.33
CA ALA A 881 24.42 -18.66 -15.74
C ALA A 881 24.53 -17.42 -16.64
N VAL A 882 23.95 -16.29 -16.25
CA VAL A 882 24.09 -14.98 -16.91
C VAL A 882 25.57 -14.55 -16.86
N ASP A 883 26.18 -14.52 -15.70
CA ASP A 883 27.57 -14.08 -15.47
C ASP A 883 28.60 -14.94 -16.25
N SER A 884 28.30 -16.22 -16.44
CA SER A 884 29.14 -17.11 -17.24
C SER A 884 28.86 -17.05 -18.74
N GLY A 885 27.84 -16.28 -19.17
CA GLY A 885 27.42 -16.20 -20.58
C GLY A 885 26.74 -17.48 -21.09
N LEU A 886 26.20 -18.32 -20.21
CA LEU A 886 25.49 -19.54 -20.59
C LEU A 886 24.04 -19.21 -21.07
N ILE A 887 23.43 -18.18 -20.54
CA ILE A 887 22.15 -17.60 -20.96
C ILE A 887 22.32 -16.09 -21.23
N SER A 888 21.34 -15.49 -21.92
CA SER A 888 21.38 -14.06 -22.27
C SER A 888 21.52 -13.14 -21.06
N ASP A 889 22.28 -12.05 -21.22
CA ASP A 889 22.41 -10.94 -20.27
C ASP A 889 21.14 -10.05 -20.20
N ASP A 890 20.20 -10.23 -21.13
CA ASP A 890 18.84 -9.64 -21.01
C ASP A 890 18.01 -10.31 -19.90
N ILE A 891 18.41 -11.49 -19.39
CA ILE A 891 17.74 -12.16 -18.29
C ILE A 891 18.12 -11.51 -16.95
N THR A 892 17.14 -10.99 -16.27
CA THR A 892 17.29 -10.40 -14.93
C THR A 892 16.63 -11.28 -13.87
N VAL A 893 17.19 -11.29 -12.66
CA VAL A 893 16.56 -11.89 -11.49
C VAL A 893 15.79 -10.77 -10.78
N SER A 894 14.49 -10.93 -10.66
CA SER A 894 13.63 -9.92 -10.04
C SER A 894 13.61 -10.03 -8.52
N GLN A 895 13.47 -8.87 -7.85
CA GLN A 895 13.22 -8.72 -6.40
C GLN A 895 14.33 -9.28 -5.49
N GLU A 896 15.59 -9.31 -5.91
CA GLU A 896 16.70 -9.83 -5.14
C GLU A 896 17.96 -8.97 -5.29
N GLY A 897 18.78 -8.90 -4.24
CA GLY A 897 20.01 -8.10 -4.18
C GLY A 897 19.87 -6.82 -3.33
N GLU A 898 20.78 -5.88 -3.52
CA GLU A 898 20.72 -4.57 -2.86
C GLU A 898 19.72 -3.67 -3.59
N ILE A 899 18.66 -3.28 -2.89
CA ILE A 899 17.57 -2.46 -3.45
C ILE A 899 17.52 -1.03 -2.88
N ILE A 900 18.54 -0.65 -2.11
CA ILE A 900 18.63 0.73 -1.62
C ILE A 900 18.73 1.71 -2.79
N LYS A 901 18.09 2.87 -2.66
CA LYS A 901 17.93 3.87 -3.72
C LYS A 901 17.18 3.39 -4.96
N GLN A 902 16.51 2.25 -4.92
CA GLN A 902 15.73 1.74 -6.04
C GLN A 902 14.24 1.73 -5.67
N ASP A 903 13.39 2.08 -6.63
CA ASP A 903 11.94 1.95 -6.59
C ASP A 903 11.32 2.33 -5.25
N GLY A 904 11.60 3.56 -4.80
CA GLY A 904 11.02 4.07 -3.58
C GLY A 904 11.71 3.61 -2.29
N GLN A 905 13.02 3.37 -2.30
CA GLN A 905 13.83 3.18 -1.09
C GLN A 905 14.86 4.33 -0.92
N PRO A 906 14.41 5.57 -0.62
CA PRO A 906 15.31 6.72 -0.47
C PRO A 906 16.24 6.54 0.73
N GLU A 907 17.50 6.98 0.61
CA GLU A 907 18.46 6.93 1.71
C GLU A 907 18.08 7.84 2.88
N TRP A 908 17.63 9.06 2.58
CA TRP A 908 17.34 10.07 3.59
C TRP A 908 15.90 10.49 3.63
N ARG A 909 15.35 10.52 4.82
CA ARG A 909 14.11 11.21 5.14
C ARG A 909 14.29 12.09 6.36
N LEU A 910 13.82 13.34 6.27
CA LEU A 910 13.96 14.31 7.35
C LEU A 910 12.62 15.01 7.60
N GLY A 911 12.36 15.30 8.88
CA GLY A 911 11.29 16.19 9.32
C GLY A 911 11.86 17.20 10.29
N SER A 912 11.74 18.49 9.99
CA SER A 912 12.17 19.58 10.89
C SER A 912 10.98 20.45 11.24
N THR A 913 10.77 20.74 12.52
CA THR A 913 9.67 21.56 13.02
C THR A 913 10.24 22.69 13.89
N ILE A 914 9.77 23.90 13.66
CA ILE A 914 9.99 25.05 14.54
C ILE A 914 8.62 25.51 15.00
N THR A 915 8.38 25.57 16.30
CA THR A 915 7.17 26.15 16.88
C THR A 915 7.52 27.33 17.78
N TRP A 916 6.65 28.33 17.77
CA TRP A 916 6.76 29.52 18.57
C TRP A 916 5.44 29.82 19.27
N ARG A 917 5.50 30.14 20.57
CA ARG A 917 4.33 30.47 21.40
C ARG A 917 4.63 31.70 22.24
N HIS A 918 3.87 32.76 22.04
CA HIS A 918 3.98 33.98 22.83
C HIS A 918 2.95 33.99 23.96
N PRO A 919 3.26 34.54 25.16
CA PRO A 919 2.34 34.61 26.30
C PRO A 919 1.02 35.34 26.02
N THR A 920 0.95 36.14 24.95
CA THR A 920 -0.30 36.81 24.52
C THR A 920 -1.29 35.91 23.78
N GLY A 921 -0.97 34.62 23.63
CA GLY A 921 -1.76 33.64 22.88
C GLY A 921 -1.47 33.59 21.37
N VAL A 922 -0.60 34.46 20.84
CA VAL A 922 -0.15 34.36 19.44
C VAL A 922 0.93 33.27 19.36
N GLY A 923 0.85 32.43 18.35
CA GLY A 923 1.83 31.38 18.07
C GLY A 923 1.89 31.03 16.60
N GLY A 924 2.83 30.20 16.22
CA GLY A 924 2.96 29.73 14.85
C GLY A 924 4.00 28.62 14.73
N GLY A 925 4.07 28.01 13.58
CA GLY A 925 5.07 26.97 13.31
C GLY A 925 5.41 26.88 11.84
N VAL A 926 6.56 26.28 11.61
CA VAL A 926 7.09 25.93 10.29
C VAL A 926 7.54 24.48 10.36
N ARG A 927 7.14 23.67 9.41
CA ARG A 927 7.62 22.29 9.26
C ARG A 927 8.16 22.09 7.85
N VAL A 928 9.32 21.46 7.74
CA VAL A 928 9.94 21.03 6.50
C VAL A 928 10.03 19.52 6.50
N ASN A 929 9.57 18.89 5.45
CA ASN A 929 9.77 17.46 5.17
C ASN A 929 10.65 17.33 3.94
N TYR A 930 11.59 16.38 3.96
CA TYR A 930 12.52 16.10 2.87
C TYR A 930 12.66 14.62 2.63
N ILE A 931 12.70 14.24 1.36
CA ILE A 931 12.92 12.87 0.85
C ILE A 931 14.05 13.00 -0.18
N SER A 932 15.09 12.16 -0.08
CA SER A 932 16.19 12.16 -1.04
C SER A 932 15.80 11.48 -2.35
N GLU A 933 16.57 11.75 -3.40
CA GLU A 933 16.47 11.09 -4.70
C GLU A 933 16.62 9.57 -4.63
N PHE A 934 16.02 8.87 -5.62
CA PHE A 934 16.19 7.43 -5.81
C PHE A 934 16.05 7.06 -7.30
N ILE A 935 16.45 5.84 -7.66
CA ILE A 935 16.40 5.29 -9.01
C ILE A 935 15.01 4.72 -9.28
N ASP A 936 14.45 5.04 -10.45
CA ASP A 936 13.29 4.39 -11.02
C ASP A 936 13.76 3.25 -11.96
N THR A 937 13.60 2.00 -11.52
CA THR A 937 14.03 0.84 -12.33
C THR A 937 13.02 0.43 -13.39
N GLY A 938 11.79 0.98 -13.34
CA GLY A 938 10.76 0.84 -14.38
C GLY A 938 11.12 1.60 -15.65
N ALA A 939 11.85 2.72 -15.51
CA ALA A 939 12.36 3.51 -16.63
C ALA A 939 13.55 2.82 -17.30
N GLY A 940 13.68 3.02 -18.61
CA GLY A 940 14.83 2.54 -19.37
C GLY A 940 16.14 3.23 -18.96
N LEU A 941 17.28 2.68 -19.40
CA LEU A 941 18.56 3.36 -19.27
C LEU A 941 18.73 4.39 -20.41
N ASN A 942 19.38 5.52 -20.11
CA ASN A 942 19.72 6.48 -21.14
C ASN A 942 20.79 5.91 -22.11
N PRO A 943 21.10 6.56 -23.25
CA PRO A 943 22.11 6.09 -24.20
C PRO A 943 23.54 5.94 -23.62
N ASP A 944 23.83 6.59 -22.49
CA ASP A 944 25.11 6.48 -21.78
C ASP A 944 25.11 5.33 -20.75
N GLY A 945 23.95 4.67 -20.53
CA GLY A 945 23.76 3.57 -19.60
C GLY A 945 23.41 3.99 -18.18
N ASP A 946 23.05 5.26 -17.94
CA ASP A 946 22.64 5.75 -16.62
C ASP A 946 21.15 5.51 -16.37
N PRO A 947 20.71 5.17 -15.14
CA PRO A 947 19.32 4.99 -14.79
C PRO A 947 18.58 6.34 -14.67
N PHE A 948 17.25 6.30 -14.74
CA PHE A 948 16.41 7.47 -14.45
C PHE A 948 16.38 7.72 -12.95
N ILE A 949 16.55 9.00 -12.57
CA ILE A 949 16.54 9.44 -11.17
C ILE A 949 15.24 10.18 -10.90
N VAL A 950 14.49 9.73 -9.92
CA VAL A 950 13.43 10.51 -9.29
C VAL A 950 14.09 11.49 -8.33
N ASP A 951 13.97 12.79 -8.62
CA ASP A 951 14.65 13.86 -7.91
C ASP A 951 14.25 13.93 -6.42
N ASP A 952 15.05 14.60 -5.61
CA ASP A 952 14.73 14.89 -4.22
C ASP A 952 13.50 15.82 -4.09
N TRP A 953 12.77 15.68 -2.99
CA TRP A 953 11.53 16.43 -2.77
C TRP A 953 11.47 17.05 -1.39
N ALA A 954 11.16 18.36 -1.32
CA ALA A 954 11.09 19.10 -0.06
C ALA A 954 9.82 19.95 0.03
N THR A 955 8.97 19.68 1.02
CA THR A 955 7.76 20.47 1.26
C THR A 955 7.85 21.25 2.55
N THR A 956 7.26 22.45 2.56
CA THR A 956 7.23 23.34 3.73
C THR A 956 5.79 23.67 4.12
N ASN A 957 5.42 23.37 5.36
CA ASN A 957 4.14 23.74 5.97
C ASN A 957 4.33 24.90 6.93
N VAL A 958 3.37 25.83 6.96
CA VAL A 958 3.41 27.00 7.86
C VAL A 958 2.05 27.23 8.48
N TYR A 959 2.02 27.71 9.74
CA TYR A 959 0.78 28.20 10.33
C TYR A 959 1.02 29.38 11.27
N LEU A 960 -0.02 30.17 11.44
CA LEU A 960 -0.16 31.18 12.51
C LEU A 960 -1.45 30.91 13.26
N GLN A 961 -1.41 31.06 14.58
CA GLN A 961 -2.57 30.91 15.46
C GLN A 961 -2.68 32.01 16.48
N TYR A 962 -3.90 32.21 16.93
CA TYR A 962 -4.22 33.00 18.12
C TYR A 962 -5.11 32.16 19.02
N GLN A 963 -4.70 31.96 20.26
CA GLN A 963 -5.46 31.32 21.31
C GLN A 963 -5.75 32.36 22.40
N HIS A 964 -6.99 32.44 22.81
CA HIS A 964 -7.42 33.32 23.92
C HIS A 964 -7.69 32.49 25.16
N ASP A 965 -6.81 32.61 26.14
CA ASP A 965 -6.95 31.99 27.45
C ASP A 965 -7.23 33.15 28.45
N GLY A 966 -8.47 33.28 28.89
CA GLY A 966 -8.90 34.37 29.70
C GLY A 966 -10.33 34.18 30.22
N GLU A 967 -10.98 35.25 30.64
CA GLU A 967 -12.36 35.20 31.11
C GLU A 967 -13.36 35.57 30.01
N GLY A 968 -14.54 34.95 30.02
CA GLY A 968 -15.69 35.34 29.21
C GLY A 968 -15.89 34.51 27.97
N PHE A 969 -16.71 35.02 27.02
CA PHE A 969 -17.13 34.22 25.83
C PHE A 969 -15.97 33.82 24.92
N MET A 970 -14.86 34.55 24.89
CA MET A 970 -13.69 34.28 24.05
C MET A 970 -12.73 33.29 24.69
N ASP A 971 -12.88 32.94 25.96
CA ASP A 971 -12.01 31.97 26.63
C ASP A 971 -12.03 30.62 25.92
N GLY A 972 -10.86 29.98 25.76
CA GLY A 972 -10.70 28.72 25.03
C GLY A 972 -10.96 28.84 23.52
N LEU A 973 -11.01 30.04 22.92
CA LEU A 973 -11.10 30.24 21.48
C LEU A 973 -9.70 30.17 20.87
N ARG A 974 -9.48 29.26 19.90
CA ARG A 974 -8.29 29.22 19.04
C ARG A 974 -8.72 29.45 17.58
N VAL A 975 -8.02 30.33 16.90
CA VAL A 975 -8.14 30.55 15.45
C VAL A 975 -6.78 30.30 14.83
N ARG A 976 -6.72 29.50 13.78
CA ARG A 976 -5.49 29.17 13.07
C ARG A 976 -5.68 29.33 11.56
N VAL A 977 -4.67 29.84 10.89
CA VAL A 977 -4.56 29.90 9.44
C VAL A 977 -3.21 29.29 9.06
N GLY A 978 -3.18 28.42 8.08
CA GLY A 978 -1.95 27.80 7.64
C GLY A 978 -1.95 27.46 6.17
N ALA A 979 -0.80 27.02 5.69
CA ALA A 979 -0.61 26.49 4.37
C ALA A 979 0.30 25.27 4.42
N ASN A 980 -0.15 24.17 3.81
CA ASN A 980 0.68 23.01 3.55
C ASN A 980 1.32 23.18 2.18
N ASN A 981 2.58 22.73 2.03
CA ASN A 981 3.36 22.91 0.82
C ASN A 981 3.29 24.35 0.31
N VAL A 982 3.69 25.33 1.15
CA VAL A 982 3.56 26.75 0.86
C VAL A 982 4.34 27.19 -0.39
N THR A 983 5.39 26.45 -0.75
CA THR A 983 6.21 26.64 -1.95
C THR A 983 5.56 26.14 -3.21
N ASP A 984 4.50 25.33 -3.09
CA ASP A 984 3.80 24.68 -4.21
C ASP A 984 4.73 23.71 -4.97
N GLU A 985 5.54 22.97 -4.24
CA GLU A 985 6.45 22.00 -4.82
C GLU A 985 5.68 20.84 -5.44
N GLU A 986 5.86 20.63 -6.73
CA GLU A 986 5.29 19.49 -7.47
C GLU A 986 6.06 18.22 -7.13
N PRO A 987 5.42 17.03 -7.13
CA PRO A 987 6.17 15.77 -7.00
C PRO A 987 7.10 15.57 -8.20
N PRO A 988 8.28 14.93 -7.99
CA PRO A 988 9.20 14.63 -9.09
C PRO A 988 8.60 13.61 -10.05
N LEU A 989 8.98 13.71 -11.33
CA LEU A 989 8.56 12.80 -12.39
C LEU A 989 9.09 11.37 -12.11
N ALA A 990 8.22 10.38 -12.27
CA ALA A 990 8.57 8.96 -12.23
C ALA A 990 7.80 8.20 -13.33
N ASP A 991 8.32 7.04 -13.75
CA ASP A 991 7.64 6.15 -14.71
C ASP A 991 6.55 5.32 -14.02
N GLU A 992 5.56 6.03 -13.50
CA GLU A 992 4.43 5.51 -12.74
C GLU A 992 3.10 5.93 -13.39
N THR A 993 2.01 5.21 -13.04
CA THR A 993 0.67 5.43 -13.64
C THR A 993 0.23 6.91 -13.62
N ASN A 994 0.50 7.63 -12.54
CA ASN A 994 0.15 9.06 -12.42
C ASN A 994 1.34 10.01 -12.67
N GLY A 995 2.50 9.49 -13.07
CA GLY A 995 3.70 10.28 -13.38
C GLY A 995 4.53 10.65 -12.16
N TYR A 996 4.23 10.11 -10.98
CA TYR A 996 4.99 10.29 -9.75
C TYR A 996 4.87 9.06 -8.84
N ASP A 997 5.84 8.81 -7.98
CA ASP A 997 5.77 7.75 -6.98
C ASP A 997 4.86 8.18 -5.80
N ALA A 998 3.63 7.72 -5.82
CA ALA A 998 2.63 8.05 -4.81
C ALA A 998 2.88 7.40 -3.43
N ALA A 999 3.77 6.41 -3.32
CA ALA A 999 4.14 5.84 -2.02
C ALA A 999 4.90 6.84 -1.15
N TYR A 1000 5.63 7.76 -1.77
CA TYR A 1000 6.46 8.76 -1.10
C TYR A 1000 5.99 10.20 -1.31
N HIS A 1001 5.50 10.54 -2.49
CA HIS A 1001 5.16 11.90 -2.89
C HIS A 1001 3.66 12.15 -2.90
N SER A 1002 3.25 13.42 -2.97
CA SER A 1002 1.85 13.83 -2.99
C SER A 1002 1.57 14.85 -4.08
N ILE A 1003 0.52 14.63 -4.85
CA ILE A 1003 0.08 15.52 -5.93
C ILE A 1003 -0.80 16.69 -5.43
N ARG A 1004 -1.16 16.72 -4.14
CA ARG A 1004 -2.13 17.70 -3.59
C ARG A 1004 -1.72 19.17 -3.77
N GLY A 1005 -0.43 19.45 -4.02
CA GLY A 1005 0.10 20.80 -4.20
C GLY A 1005 -0.03 21.67 -2.96
N ARG A 1006 -0.05 23.02 -3.15
CA ARG A 1006 -0.23 23.95 -2.04
C ARG A 1006 -1.68 24.00 -1.58
N GLN A 1007 -1.89 23.78 -0.27
CA GLN A 1007 -3.19 23.80 0.38
C GLN A 1007 -3.23 24.89 1.44
N ILE A 1008 -4.28 25.68 1.45
CA ILE A 1008 -4.53 26.70 2.46
C ILE A 1008 -5.65 26.22 3.37
N TYR A 1009 -5.47 26.35 4.68
CA TYR A 1009 -6.51 25.99 5.63
C TYR A 1009 -6.81 27.06 6.65
N PHE A 1010 -8.06 27.05 7.11
CA PHE A 1010 -8.58 27.85 8.21
C PHE A 1010 -9.20 26.91 9.25
N ASP A 1011 -8.81 27.08 10.49
CA ASP A 1011 -9.26 26.26 11.63
C ASP A 1011 -9.74 27.15 12.76
N ILE A 1012 -10.89 26.83 13.32
CA ILE A 1012 -11.45 27.48 14.49
C ILE A 1012 -11.85 26.44 15.53
N ARG A 1013 -11.32 26.57 16.74
CA ARG A 1013 -11.64 25.71 17.88
C ARG A 1013 -12.19 26.55 19.02
N LYS A 1014 -13.24 26.07 19.67
CA LYS A 1014 -13.82 26.69 20.87
C LYS A 1014 -14.02 25.61 21.93
N LYS A 1015 -13.38 25.81 23.11
CA LYS A 1015 -13.60 25.03 24.31
C LYS A 1015 -14.57 25.84 25.25
N PHE A 1016 -15.52 25.12 25.90
CA PHE A 1016 -16.49 25.68 26.79
C PHE A 1016 -16.36 25.08 28.19
#